data_814e605af3541b44fa553a991ef28b6f
#
_entry.id   814e605af3541b44fa553a991ef28b6f
#
_cell.length_a   1.000
_cell.length_b   1.000
_cell.length_c   1.000
_cell.angle_alpha   90.00
_cell.angle_beta   90.00
_cell.angle_gamma   90.00
#
_symmetry.space_group_name_H-M   'P 1'
#
loop_
_entity.id
_entity.type
_entity.pdbx_description
1 polymer ?
#
loop_
_entity_poly.entity_id
_entity_poly.type
_entity_poly.pdbx_seq_one_letter_code
_entity_poly.pdbx_strand_id
1 'polypeptide(L)'
;MGSEMCIRDSHPTEIEPFGGAATCLGGAIRDPLSGRGYVYQAMRVTGAADPTVPVSETLHGKLSQKKLVRGAASGYSSYGNQIGLATGFVKEIYHPSYVAKRMEIGAVMGAAPRRNVIRETSDPGDIIILLGGRTGRDGCGGATGSSKVHTDTSIETCGAEVQKGNAPTERKIQRLFRREEVSRLIKKCNDFGAGGVSVAIGELADGLTVDLDKVPKKYAGLDGTELAISESQERMAVVVDPKDVDTFLGYAKEENLEAVPVAVVTEEPRLVLNWRGKPIVDLKRAFLDTNGAHQETKVKVDIPSEEENYFDKWAVPAVGEKLEEGDVKGAWVALLNDLNVCSQKGLVEMFDSSIGAGSVLMPYGGKYQLTETQTMVAKLPVLEGKTDTVTMMSYGFDPYLSSWSPYHGAVYAVTESMAKIVASGGDFSKIRFTFQEYFRRMTSDPERWSQPFAALLGAYDAQIGFGLPSIGGKDSMSGTFNDIDVPPTLVSFAVDVAKYGDIITPELKTPGNKLVRFSINKDDFDIPMYENVAELYGKIHELTENGTIVSAYALDSKGVAAAVAKMAFGNKLGVKIDDEVTTDDLFDNGLGDILAEIPADKMAALEEKELDYTVIGTVTEEPVFVYGDVKITMEEALVSWTSKLEKVFPTKAVKGTEAVASNVYKADSIYVCKHKIAKPTVFIPVFPGTNCEYDSTKAFERAGAHVETRVFRNMTAEDIRESVEEFEKSIAQAQIIMFPGGFSAGDAVSYTHLTLPTT
;
A
#
# COMPACT_ATOMS: atom_id res chain seq x y z
N MET A 1 -18.62 -7.50 -8.52
CA MET A 1 -17.75 -7.40 -7.36
C MET A 1 -17.65 -5.94 -6.99
N GLY A 2 -17.62 -5.59 -5.70
CA GLY A 2 -17.24 -4.26 -5.23
C GLY A 2 -15.74 -4.30 -4.93
N SER A 3 -14.99 -3.32 -5.38
CA SER A 3 -13.63 -3.08 -4.93
C SER A 3 -13.66 -1.99 -3.86
N GLU A 4 -12.90 -2.16 -2.80
CA GLU A 4 -12.71 -1.18 -1.75
C GLU A 4 -11.24 -0.79 -1.67
N MET A 5 -10.99 0.49 -1.44
CA MET A 5 -9.66 1.03 -1.20
C MET A 5 -9.66 1.71 0.15
N CYS A 6 -8.65 1.44 0.96
CA CYS A 6 -8.44 2.12 2.22
C CYS A 6 -7.02 2.64 2.33
N ILE A 7 -6.87 3.75 3.05
CA ILE A 7 -5.58 4.37 3.36
C ILE A 7 -5.48 4.57 4.86
N ARG A 8 -4.32 4.23 5.42
CA ARG A 8 -3.96 4.53 6.81
C ARG A 8 -2.58 5.16 6.88
N ASP A 9 -2.43 6.13 7.76
CA ASP A 9 -1.13 6.67 8.16
C ASP A 9 -0.74 6.19 9.56
N SER A 10 0.55 6.22 9.87
CA SER A 10 1.06 5.79 11.17
C SER A 10 2.09 6.75 11.73
N HIS A 11 1.70 7.50 12.76
CA HIS A 11 2.58 8.40 13.51
C HIS A 11 3.48 7.69 14.51
N PRO A 12 3.09 6.56 15.16
CA PRO A 12 3.95 5.79 16.03
C PRO A 12 5.23 5.30 15.36
N THR A 13 5.30 5.24 14.04
CA THR A 13 6.49 4.85 13.27
C THR A 13 7.71 5.72 13.60
N GLU A 14 7.50 6.97 13.99
CA GLU A 14 8.58 7.87 14.39
C GLU A 14 9.25 7.46 15.70
N ILE A 15 8.52 6.82 16.62
CA ILE A 15 8.97 6.42 17.96
C ILE A 15 9.44 4.96 17.93
N GLU A 16 8.62 4.07 17.40
CA GLU A 16 8.88 2.64 17.25
C GLU A 16 8.59 2.22 15.79
N PRO A 17 9.62 2.30 14.91
CA PRO A 17 9.41 2.19 13.47
C PRO A 17 8.81 0.87 13.02
N PHE A 18 9.19 -0.24 13.67
CA PHE A 18 8.73 -1.57 13.30
C PHE A 18 7.24 -1.76 13.61
N GLY A 19 6.85 -1.55 14.87
CA GLY A 19 5.44 -1.72 15.30
C GLY A 19 4.51 -0.70 14.67
N GLY A 20 4.96 0.57 14.55
CA GLY A 20 4.18 1.61 13.91
C GLY A 20 3.84 1.31 12.46
N ALA A 21 4.82 0.90 11.66
CA ALA A 21 4.60 0.54 10.25
C ALA A 21 3.78 -0.76 10.10
N ALA A 22 4.00 -1.74 10.97
CA ALA A 22 3.19 -2.97 10.99
C ALA A 22 1.71 -2.66 11.26
N THR A 23 1.44 -1.82 12.26
CA THR A 23 0.09 -1.40 12.64
C THR A 23 -0.60 -0.58 11.53
N CYS A 24 0.17 0.24 10.79
CA CYS A 24 -0.33 0.99 9.64
C CYS A 24 -0.99 0.05 8.62
N LEU A 25 -0.29 -1.02 8.22
CA LEU A 25 -0.84 -2.00 7.29
C LEU A 25 -2.02 -2.78 7.89
N GLY A 26 -1.92 -3.22 9.16
CA GLY A 26 -3.01 -3.95 9.83
C GLY A 26 -4.31 -3.15 9.87
N GLY A 27 -4.25 -1.86 10.22
CA GLY A 27 -5.42 -0.97 10.18
C GLY A 27 -5.99 -0.81 8.77
N ALA A 28 -5.11 -0.59 7.77
CA ALA A 28 -5.55 -0.48 6.38
C ALA A 28 -6.28 -1.73 5.87
N ILE A 29 -5.92 -2.93 6.36
CA ILE A 29 -6.58 -4.18 6.00
C ILE A 29 -7.96 -4.30 6.65
N ARG A 30 -8.10 -3.91 7.93
CA ARG A 30 -9.37 -4.07 8.68
C ARG A 30 -10.49 -3.15 8.22
N ASP A 31 -10.15 -1.96 7.71
CA ASP A 31 -11.17 -1.04 7.19
C ASP A 31 -11.99 -1.67 6.04
N PRO A 32 -11.40 -2.23 4.98
CA PRO A 32 -12.17 -2.95 3.95
C PRO A 32 -12.89 -4.20 4.48
N LEU A 33 -12.34 -4.88 5.51
CA LEU A 33 -13.04 -5.99 6.15
C LEU A 33 -14.35 -5.54 6.78
N SER A 34 -14.45 -4.33 7.30
CA SER A 34 -15.70 -3.77 7.79
C SER A 34 -16.78 -3.73 6.69
N GLY A 35 -16.37 -3.54 5.42
CA GLY A 35 -17.20 -3.70 4.21
C GLY A 35 -17.30 -5.12 3.67
N ARG A 36 -16.70 -6.13 4.32
CA ARG A 36 -16.53 -7.54 3.88
C ARG A 36 -15.56 -7.69 2.72
N GLY A 37 -14.74 -6.69 2.43
CA GLY A 37 -13.69 -6.74 1.43
C GLY A 37 -12.52 -7.63 1.87
N TYR A 38 -12.14 -8.62 1.04
CA TYR A 38 -10.90 -9.35 1.22
C TYR A 38 -9.76 -8.56 0.58
N VAL A 39 -8.81 -8.10 1.40
CA VAL A 39 -7.64 -7.36 0.94
C VAL A 39 -6.62 -8.34 0.34
N TYR A 40 -6.15 -8.05 -0.87
CA TYR A 40 -5.28 -8.93 -1.64
C TYR A 40 -4.07 -8.25 -2.26
N GLN A 41 -4.01 -6.92 -2.22
CA GLN A 41 -2.86 -6.11 -2.67
C GLN A 41 -2.65 -4.93 -1.73
N ALA A 42 -1.39 -4.58 -1.51
CA ALA A 42 -0.99 -3.39 -0.77
C ALA A 42 0.00 -2.54 -1.57
N MET A 43 -0.11 -1.23 -1.41
CA MET A 43 0.82 -0.22 -1.89
C MET A 43 1.36 0.54 -0.69
N ARG A 44 2.68 0.67 -0.59
CA ARG A 44 3.35 1.44 0.45
C ARG A 44 3.98 2.69 -0.14
N VAL A 45 3.51 3.86 0.28
CA VAL A 45 4.10 5.16 -0.07
C VAL A 45 4.50 5.88 1.22
N THR A 46 5.73 6.36 1.28
CA THR A 46 6.27 6.96 2.51
C THR A 46 7.04 8.24 2.22
N GLY A 47 7.08 9.13 3.20
CA GLY A 47 7.92 10.33 3.18
C GLY A 47 8.99 10.25 4.27
N ALA A 48 10.24 10.46 3.91
CA ALA A 48 11.40 10.40 4.80
C ALA A 48 12.41 11.50 4.50
N ALA A 49 13.25 11.84 5.48
CA ALA A 49 14.45 12.62 5.22
C ALA A 49 15.58 11.68 4.74
N ASP A 50 16.70 12.26 4.32
CA ASP A 50 17.83 11.52 3.73
C ASP A 50 18.38 10.43 4.68
N PRO A 51 18.25 9.15 4.34
CA PRO A 51 18.74 8.05 5.18
C PRO A 51 20.26 7.83 5.06
N THR A 52 20.95 8.54 4.18
CA THR A 52 22.39 8.44 4.00
C THR A 52 23.17 9.37 4.94
N VAL A 53 22.47 10.29 5.61
CA VAL A 53 23.07 11.20 6.62
C VAL A 53 23.73 10.41 7.73
N PRO A 54 24.96 10.79 8.16
CA PRO A 54 25.66 10.14 9.26
C PRO A 54 24.86 10.14 10.56
N VAL A 55 24.97 9.06 11.35
CA VAL A 55 24.26 8.95 12.64
C VAL A 55 24.67 10.06 13.61
N SER A 56 25.91 10.58 13.51
CA SER A 56 26.42 11.70 14.32
C SER A 56 25.66 13.02 14.10
N GLU A 57 24.95 13.15 12.99
CA GLU A 57 24.16 14.34 12.62
C GLU A 57 22.67 14.19 12.98
N THR A 58 22.31 13.13 13.68
CA THR A 58 20.92 12.89 14.13
C THR A 58 20.48 13.99 15.10
N LEU A 59 19.32 14.58 14.86
CA LEU A 59 18.72 15.57 15.77
C LEU A 59 18.48 14.98 17.15
N HIS A 60 18.68 15.78 18.18
CA HIS A 60 18.38 15.38 19.57
C HIS A 60 16.90 14.99 19.71
N GLY A 61 16.62 13.94 20.47
CA GLY A 61 15.26 13.42 20.63
C GLY A 61 14.70 12.64 19.42
N LYS A 62 15.52 12.35 18.39
CA LYS A 62 15.12 11.61 17.20
C LYS A 62 15.91 10.32 17.02
N LEU A 63 15.32 9.38 16.29
CA LEU A 63 16.06 8.24 15.73
C LEU A 63 16.77 8.67 14.44
N SER A 64 17.92 8.06 14.13
CA SER A 64 18.56 8.31 12.84
C SER A 64 17.67 7.90 11.68
N GLN A 65 17.70 8.67 10.57
CA GLN A 65 16.86 8.39 9.41
C GLN A 65 17.08 6.97 8.86
N LYS A 66 18.33 6.50 8.85
CA LYS A 66 18.65 5.11 8.47
C LYS A 66 17.92 4.07 9.34
N LYS A 67 17.84 4.30 10.66
CA LYS A 67 17.13 3.41 11.59
C LYS A 67 15.61 3.46 11.35
N LEU A 68 15.07 4.66 11.14
CA LEU A 68 13.65 4.87 10.86
C LEU A 68 13.23 4.14 9.59
N VAL A 69 13.88 4.40 8.45
CA VAL A 69 13.47 3.84 7.16
C VAL A 69 13.61 2.32 7.14
N ARG A 70 14.68 1.75 7.70
CA ARG A 70 14.87 0.30 7.77
C ARG A 70 13.90 -0.37 8.72
N GLY A 71 13.70 0.20 9.90
CA GLY A 71 12.76 -0.31 10.90
C GLY A 71 11.33 -0.32 10.39
N ALA A 72 10.90 0.77 9.77
CA ALA A 72 9.58 0.88 9.18
C ALA A 72 9.38 -0.11 8.01
N ALA A 73 10.34 -0.20 7.10
CA ALA A 73 10.29 -1.17 6.00
C ALA A 73 10.20 -2.61 6.53
N SER A 74 11.02 -2.95 7.55
CA SER A 74 10.98 -4.27 8.19
C SER A 74 9.65 -4.56 8.86
N GLY A 75 9.05 -3.59 9.55
CA GLY A 75 7.76 -3.76 10.23
C GLY A 75 6.61 -3.99 9.25
N TYR A 76 6.51 -3.14 8.23
CA TYR A 76 5.48 -3.25 7.20
C TYR A 76 5.61 -4.56 6.40
N SER A 77 6.82 -4.86 5.90
CA SER A 77 7.07 -6.09 5.13
C SER A 77 6.84 -7.35 5.96
N SER A 78 7.29 -7.36 7.22
CA SER A 78 7.06 -8.47 8.14
C SER A 78 5.57 -8.73 8.33
N TYR A 79 4.76 -7.68 8.52
CA TYR A 79 3.31 -7.83 8.69
C TYR A 79 2.65 -8.35 7.42
N GLY A 80 2.92 -7.73 6.27
CA GLY A 80 2.37 -8.14 4.98
C GLY A 80 2.76 -9.55 4.57
N ASN A 81 4.05 -9.90 4.74
CA ASN A 81 4.56 -11.23 4.42
C ASN A 81 3.93 -12.31 5.34
N GLN A 82 3.75 -12.02 6.64
CA GLN A 82 3.13 -12.96 7.58
C GLN A 82 1.65 -13.21 7.27
N ILE A 83 0.92 -12.17 6.89
CA ILE A 83 -0.51 -12.30 6.56
C ILE A 83 -0.73 -12.94 5.17
N GLY A 84 0.30 -13.01 4.35
CA GLY A 84 0.20 -13.50 2.97
C GLY A 84 -0.48 -12.49 2.04
N LEU A 85 -0.12 -11.21 2.19
CA LEU A 85 -0.60 -10.10 1.38
C LEU A 85 0.51 -9.62 0.45
N ALA A 86 0.25 -9.61 -0.85
CA ALA A 86 1.21 -9.07 -1.80
C ALA A 86 1.31 -7.54 -1.64
N THR A 87 2.54 -7.05 -1.42
CA THR A 87 2.84 -5.62 -1.50
C THR A 87 3.36 -5.33 -2.90
N GLY A 88 2.43 -5.01 -3.81
CA GLY A 88 2.70 -4.90 -5.25
C GLY A 88 3.44 -3.64 -5.65
N PHE A 89 3.53 -2.65 -4.77
CA PHE A 89 4.24 -1.39 -5.01
C PHE A 89 4.80 -0.81 -3.71
N VAL A 90 6.06 -0.34 -3.75
CA VAL A 90 6.72 0.30 -2.61
C VAL A 90 7.53 1.49 -3.11
N LYS A 91 7.31 2.66 -2.52
CA LYS A 91 8.09 3.87 -2.82
C LYS A 91 8.33 4.69 -1.56
N GLU A 92 9.55 5.16 -1.40
CA GLU A 92 9.94 6.14 -0.40
C GLU A 92 10.28 7.46 -1.10
N ILE A 93 9.67 8.56 -0.65
CA ILE A 93 9.84 9.92 -1.19
C ILE A 93 10.67 10.70 -0.18
N TYR A 94 11.72 11.34 -0.64
CA TYR A 94 12.67 12.03 0.23
C TYR A 94 12.52 13.54 0.15
N HIS A 95 12.38 14.17 1.32
CA HIS A 95 12.37 15.62 1.47
C HIS A 95 12.99 15.99 2.84
N PRO A 96 13.85 17.02 2.92
CA PRO A 96 14.56 17.38 4.16
C PRO A 96 13.62 17.58 5.36
N SER A 97 12.49 18.23 5.15
CA SER A 97 11.53 18.55 6.22
C SER A 97 10.85 17.32 6.84
N TYR A 98 10.89 16.14 6.21
CA TYR A 98 10.44 14.90 6.87
C TYR A 98 11.34 14.47 8.05
N VAL A 99 12.43 15.17 8.31
CA VAL A 99 13.17 15.02 9.57
C VAL A 99 12.30 15.38 10.78
N ALA A 100 11.32 16.28 10.59
CA ALA A 100 10.35 16.64 11.63
C ALA A 100 9.51 15.41 12.05
N LYS A 101 8.97 14.70 11.07
CA LYS A 101 8.17 13.51 11.31
C LYS A 101 7.97 12.73 10.00
N ARG A 102 8.29 11.44 10.04
CA ARG A 102 8.11 10.54 8.90
C ARG A 102 6.62 10.42 8.55
N MET A 103 6.33 10.35 7.25
CA MET A 103 5.04 9.92 6.73
C MET A 103 5.11 8.41 6.40
N GLU A 104 4.18 7.62 6.91
CA GLU A 104 4.06 6.19 6.60
C GLU A 104 2.62 5.92 6.16
N ILE A 105 2.42 5.54 4.88
CA ILE A 105 1.10 5.28 4.33
C ILE A 105 1.02 3.82 3.86
N GLY A 106 -0.06 3.15 4.25
CA GLY A 106 -0.51 1.89 3.68
C GLY A 106 -1.78 2.10 2.89
N ALA A 107 -1.74 1.90 1.58
CA ALA A 107 -2.92 1.85 0.72
C ALA A 107 -3.17 0.40 0.30
N VAL A 108 -4.41 -0.05 0.33
CA VAL A 108 -4.75 -1.44 0.04
C VAL A 108 -5.92 -1.55 -0.93
N MET A 109 -5.94 -2.68 -1.64
CA MET A 109 -7.03 -3.06 -2.51
C MET A 109 -7.75 -4.29 -1.97
N GLY A 110 -9.05 -4.13 -1.69
CA GLY A 110 -9.94 -5.20 -1.27
C GLY A 110 -11.03 -5.50 -2.31
N ALA A 111 -11.55 -6.71 -2.30
CA ALA A 111 -12.67 -7.10 -3.13
C ALA A 111 -13.60 -8.08 -2.43
N ALA A 112 -14.90 -7.97 -2.67
CA ALA A 112 -15.92 -8.89 -2.16
C ALA A 112 -16.91 -9.29 -3.25
N PRO A 113 -17.49 -10.51 -3.19
CA PRO A 113 -18.67 -10.80 -3.97
C PRO A 113 -19.80 -9.85 -3.58
N ARG A 114 -20.47 -9.24 -4.57
CA ARG A 114 -21.54 -8.26 -4.31
C ARG A 114 -22.62 -8.78 -3.37
N ARG A 115 -22.90 -10.08 -3.40
CA ARG A 115 -23.90 -10.74 -2.53
C ARG A 115 -23.49 -10.80 -1.06
N ASN A 116 -22.19 -10.60 -0.74
CA ASN A 116 -21.68 -10.60 0.63
C ASN A 116 -21.72 -9.20 1.27
N VAL A 117 -21.98 -8.16 0.49
CA VAL A 117 -22.06 -6.78 0.96
C VAL A 117 -23.45 -6.55 1.55
N ILE A 118 -23.58 -6.73 2.87
CA ILE A 118 -24.79 -6.46 3.63
C ILE A 118 -24.73 -5.03 4.16
N ARG A 119 -25.83 -4.30 4.02
CA ARG A 119 -26.00 -2.93 4.54
C ARG A 119 -27.34 -2.87 5.29
N GLU A 120 -27.34 -3.44 6.47
CA GLU A 120 -28.51 -3.44 7.36
C GLU A 120 -28.28 -2.47 8.52
N THR A 121 -29.37 -2.01 9.14
CA THR A 121 -29.33 -1.26 10.40
C THR A 121 -29.17 -2.22 11.57
N SER A 122 -28.63 -1.72 12.68
CA SER A 122 -28.65 -2.43 13.94
C SER A 122 -30.01 -2.27 14.60
N ASP A 123 -30.65 -3.37 14.99
CA ASP A 123 -31.95 -3.36 15.61
C ASP A 123 -31.85 -3.61 17.13
N PRO A 124 -32.76 -3.06 17.96
CA PRO A 124 -32.80 -3.36 19.38
C PRO A 124 -32.88 -4.87 19.63
N GLY A 125 -32.01 -5.38 20.50
CA GLY A 125 -31.84 -6.79 20.79
C GLY A 125 -30.67 -7.45 20.04
N ASP A 126 -30.14 -6.85 18.99
CA ASP A 126 -28.96 -7.36 18.31
C ASP A 126 -27.74 -7.45 19.26
N ILE A 127 -26.94 -8.45 19.04
CA ILE A 127 -25.76 -8.72 19.87
C ILE A 127 -24.51 -8.24 19.16
N ILE A 128 -23.63 -7.56 19.91
CA ILE A 128 -22.32 -7.18 19.41
C ILE A 128 -21.28 -8.14 19.95
N ILE A 129 -20.58 -8.80 19.02
CA ILE A 129 -19.50 -9.75 19.30
C ILE A 129 -18.17 -9.05 19.02
N LEU A 130 -17.29 -9.07 20.03
CA LEU A 130 -15.89 -8.71 19.88
C LEU A 130 -15.12 -9.98 19.51
N LEU A 131 -14.38 -9.95 18.42
CA LEU A 131 -13.58 -11.07 17.95
C LEU A 131 -12.14 -10.66 17.64
N GLY A 132 -11.20 -11.62 17.78
CA GLY A 132 -9.79 -11.45 17.44
C GLY A 132 -8.88 -11.36 18.64
N GLY A 133 -8.02 -10.32 18.66
CA GLY A 133 -7.02 -10.13 19.70
C GLY A 133 -7.58 -9.72 21.05
N ARG A 134 -6.77 -9.88 22.11
CA ARG A 134 -7.11 -9.47 23.46
C ARG A 134 -6.65 -8.04 23.77
N THR A 135 -7.32 -7.40 24.73
CA THR A 135 -7.11 -6.01 25.11
C THR A 135 -5.92 -5.86 26.08
N GLY A 136 -5.03 -4.94 25.75
CA GLY A 136 -3.92 -4.47 26.62
C GLY A 136 -3.98 -2.96 26.85
N ARG A 137 -2.88 -2.34 27.22
CA ARG A 137 -2.74 -0.87 27.41
C ARG A 137 -2.34 -0.13 26.13
N ASP A 138 -2.51 -0.75 24.98
CA ASP A 138 -2.13 -0.17 23.70
C ASP A 138 -2.88 1.17 23.49
N GLY A 139 -2.15 2.26 23.32
CA GLY A 139 -2.71 3.60 23.10
C GLY A 139 -3.38 4.30 24.29
N CYS A 140 -3.40 3.68 25.50
CA CYS A 140 -4.14 4.22 26.65
C CYS A 140 -3.57 5.52 27.22
N GLY A 141 -2.29 5.81 27.04
CA GLY A 141 -1.62 7.05 27.51
C GLY A 141 -1.94 8.29 26.67
N GLY A 142 -2.98 8.21 25.86
CA GLY A 142 -3.34 9.19 24.83
C GLY A 142 -2.56 8.91 23.56
N ALA A 143 -3.30 8.68 22.49
CA ALA A 143 -2.83 8.25 21.20
C ALA A 143 -1.36 8.59 20.96
N THR A 144 -0.50 7.63 21.13
CA THR A 144 0.94 7.73 20.94
C THR A 144 1.31 8.13 19.51
N GLY A 145 0.30 8.36 18.71
CA GLY A 145 0.46 8.58 17.32
C GLY A 145 -0.10 9.90 16.81
N SER A 146 -1.38 9.98 16.60
CA SER A 146 -1.96 11.00 15.73
C SER A 146 -2.21 12.35 16.40
N SER A 147 -2.41 12.37 17.72
CA SER A 147 -2.88 13.59 18.41
C SER A 147 -1.86 14.26 19.33
N LYS A 148 -0.75 13.59 19.67
CA LYS A 148 0.30 14.18 20.52
C LYS A 148 1.42 14.82 19.72
N VAL A 149 1.87 15.96 20.20
CA VAL A 149 3.11 16.58 19.74
C VAL A 149 4.29 15.73 20.19
N HIS A 150 5.14 15.34 19.27
CA HIS A 150 6.39 14.68 19.61
C HIS A 150 7.39 15.74 20.11
N THR A 151 8.03 15.41 21.23
CA THR A 151 9.06 16.22 21.88
C THR A 151 10.32 15.37 22.06
N ASP A 152 11.39 16.00 22.51
CA ASP A 152 12.70 15.35 22.74
C ASP A 152 12.62 14.13 23.67
N THR A 153 11.60 14.04 24.54
CA THR A 153 11.39 12.92 25.47
C THR A 153 10.40 11.87 24.99
N SER A 154 9.77 12.06 23.83
CA SER A 154 8.69 11.17 23.36
C SER A 154 9.16 9.72 23.14
N ILE A 155 10.40 9.51 22.70
CA ILE A 155 10.97 8.18 22.49
C ILE A 155 11.05 7.41 23.83
N GLU A 156 11.44 8.09 24.92
CA GLU A 156 11.60 7.47 26.24
C GLU A 156 10.26 7.18 26.93
N THR A 157 9.29 8.08 26.74
CA THR A 157 8.03 8.06 27.50
C THR A 157 6.91 7.27 26.81
N CYS A 158 6.91 7.19 25.49
CA CYS A 158 5.79 6.62 24.73
C CYS A 158 6.07 5.27 24.05
N GLY A 159 7.32 4.81 24.00
CA GLY A 159 7.71 3.60 23.26
C GLY A 159 7.02 2.30 23.72
N ALA A 160 6.67 2.20 25.00
CA ALA A 160 5.98 1.02 25.56
C ALA A 160 4.49 0.92 25.17
N GLU A 161 3.87 2.05 24.83
CA GLU A 161 2.43 2.13 24.49
C GLU A 161 2.16 2.05 22.98
N VAL A 162 3.22 2.01 22.16
CA VAL A 162 3.06 1.82 20.72
C VAL A 162 2.41 0.47 20.46
N GLN A 163 1.37 0.49 19.69
CA GLN A 163 0.62 -0.69 19.29
C GLN A 163 1.55 -1.68 18.56
N LYS A 164 1.38 -2.96 18.87
CA LYS A 164 2.16 -4.05 18.24
C LYS A 164 1.19 -4.96 17.50
N GLY A 165 1.33 -5.01 16.18
CA GLY A 165 0.50 -5.84 15.34
C GLY A 165 0.74 -7.34 15.53
N ASN A 166 -0.32 -8.13 15.30
CA ASN A 166 -0.30 -9.58 15.29
C ASN A 166 -0.88 -10.10 13.97
N ALA A 167 -0.06 -10.12 12.94
CA ALA A 167 -0.44 -10.53 11.60
C ALA A 167 -1.10 -11.93 11.53
N PRO A 168 -0.66 -12.96 12.30
CA PRO A 168 -1.37 -14.24 12.33
C PRO A 168 -2.82 -14.17 12.81
N THR A 169 -3.14 -13.27 13.74
CA THR A 169 -4.54 -13.04 14.16
C THR A 169 -5.34 -12.33 13.06
N GLU A 170 -4.76 -11.34 12.41
CA GLU A 170 -5.36 -10.65 11.26
C GLU A 170 -5.69 -11.63 10.12
N ARG A 171 -4.76 -12.56 9.80
CA ARG A 171 -5.00 -13.61 8.79
C ARG A 171 -6.22 -14.45 9.10
N LYS A 172 -6.41 -14.86 10.35
CA LYS A 172 -7.60 -15.62 10.78
C LYS A 172 -8.88 -14.82 10.57
N ILE A 173 -8.87 -13.53 10.93
CA ILE A 173 -10.02 -12.63 10.71
C ILE A 173 -10.33 -12.51 9.22
N GLN A 174 -9.33 -12.30 8.37
CA GLN A 174 -9.52 -12.23 6.91
C GLN A 174 -10.12 -13.53 6.36
N ARG A 175 -9.67 -14.69 6.82
CA ARG A 175 -10.19 -15.99 6.40
C ARG A 175 -11.63 -16.17 6.82
N LEU A 176 -11.96 -15.80 8.06
CA LEU A 176 -13.33 -15.87 8.58
C LEU A 176 -14.28 -15.01 7.74
N PHE A 177 -13.90 -13.75 7.48
CA PHE A 177 -14.71 -12.80 6.72
C PHE A 177 -14.80 -13.14 5.22
N ARG A 178 -13.86 -13.92 4.67
CA ARG A 178 -13.90 -14.38 3.29
C ARG A 178 -14.98 -15.44 3.04
N ARG A 179 -15.44 -16.11 4.10
CA ARG A 179 -16.50 -17.11 4.04
C ARG A 179 -17.84 -16.41 3.82
N GLU A 180 -18.57 -16.82 2.77
CA GLU A 180 -19.87 -16.22 2.42
C GLU A 180 -20.90 -16.39 3.54
N GLU A 181 -20.98 -17.60 4.10
CA GLU A 181 -21.89 -17.94 5.19
C GLU A 181 -21.65 -17.10 6.45
N VAL A 182 -20.43 -16.66 6.70
CA VAL A 182 -20.08 -15.77 7.83
C VAL A 182 -20.37 -14.31 7.52
N SER A 183 -19.89 -13.83 6.37
CA SER A 183 -20.07 -12.43 5.96
C SER A 183 -21.54 -12.01 5.94
N ARG A 184 -22.44 -12.93 5.59
CA ARG A 184 -23.88 -12.65 5.50
C ARG A 184 -24.62 -12.64 6.83
N LEU A 185 -24.00 -13.11 7.91
CA LEU A 185 -24.56 -13.00 9.28
C LEU A 185 -24.30 -11.62 9.91
N ILE A 186 -23.36 -10.86 9.35
CA ILE A 186 -22.91 -9.59 9.93
C ILE A 186 -23.77 -8.45 9.36
N LYS A 187 -24.55 -7.77 10.20
CA LYS A 187 -25.34 -6.59 9.82
C LYS A 187 -24.43 -5.36 9.66
N LYS A 188 -23.64 -5.06 10.68
CA LYS A 188 -22.63 -4.00 10.72
C LYS A 188 -21.33 -4.50 11.34
N CYS A 189 -20.24 -3.82 11.03
CA CYS A 189 -18.93 -4.18 11.56
C CYS A 189 -18.04 -2.93 11.61
N ASN A 190 -17.21 -2.83 12.66
CA ASN A 190 -16.13 -1.86 12.78
C ASN A 190 -14.83 -2.54 13.22
N ASP A 191 -13.69 -1.98 12.80
CA ASP A 191 -12.39 -2.33 13.36
C ASP A 191 -12.12 -1.57 14.68
N PHE A 192 -11.12 -2.01 15.42
CA PHE A 192 -10.65 -1.31 16.61
C PHE A 192 -9.44 -0.43 16.26
N GLY A 193 -9.67 0.86 16.29
CA GLY A 193 -8.66 1.90 16.18
C GLY A 193 -8.66 2.81 17.41
N ALA A 194 -8.42 4.11 17.20
CA ALA A 194 -8.45 5.13 18.23
C ALA A 194 -9.80 5.15 18.98
N GLY A 195 -9.74 5.25 20.32
CA GLY A 195 -10.91 5.22 21.18
C GLY A 195 -11.44 3.82 21.54
N GLY A 196 -10.85 2.76 21.00
CA GLY A 196 -11.10 1.36 21.40
C GLY A 196 -12.57 0.96 21.37
N VAL A 197 -13.05 0.32 22.45
CA VAL A 197 -14.45 -0.12 22.62
C VAL A 197 -15.43 1.04 22.49
N SER A 198 -15.09 2.22 23.05
CA SER A 198 -15.97 3.39 23.05
C SER A 198 -16.32 3.87 21.63
N VAL A 199 -15.41 3.71 20.68
CA VAL A 199 -15.60 4.09 19.28
C VAL A 199 -16.03 2.89 18.43
N ALA A 200 -15.24 1.82 18.39
CA ALA A 200 -15.51 0.66 17.54
C ALA A 200 -16.89 0.03 17.76
N ILE A 201 -17.31 -0.06 19.03
CA ILE A 201 -18.66 -0.51 19.37
C ILE A 201 -19.64 0.67 19.39
N GLY A 202 -19.22 1.82 19.96
CA GLY A 202 -20.08 2.97 20.15
C GLY A 202 -20.70 3.54 18.88
N GLU A 203 -20.12 3.32 17.71
CA GLU A 203 -20.64 3.76 16.40
C GLU A 203 -21.57 2.75 15.70
N LEU A 204 -21.71 1.55 16.24
CA LEU A 204 -22.50 0.50 15.58
C LEU A 204 -24.01 0.68 15.70
N ALA A 205 -24.49 1.38 16.74
CA ALA A 205 -25.91 1.69 16.93
C ALA A 205 -26.11 2.93 17.80
N ASP A 206 -27.29 3.55 17.74
CA ASP A 206 -27.63 4.72 18.54
C ASP A 206 -27.75 4.40 20.04
N GLY A 207 -28.34 3.27 20.36
CA GLY A 207 -28.52 2.78 21.71
C GLY A 207 -27.68 1.53 21.96
N LEU A 208 -26.82 1.53 22.99
CA LEU A 208 -25.87 0.44 23.28
C LEU A 208 -25.65 0.26 24.78
N THR A 209 -25.66 -0.97 25.23
CA THR A 209 -25.20 -1.34 26.56
C THR A 209 -24.04 -2.33 26.43
N VAL A 210 -22.83 -1.91 26.86
CA VAL A 210 -21.58 -2.65 26.76
C VAL A 210 -21.17 -3.16 28.16
N ASP A 211 -20.78 -4.42 28.25
CA ASP A 211 -20.24 -5.05 29.44
C ASP A 211 -18.70 -5.19 29.30
N LEU A 212 -17.96 -4.25 29.87
CA LEU A 212 -16.49 -4.23 29.82
C LEU A 212 -15.84 -5.39 30.60
N ASP A 213 -16.56 -6.02 31.52
CA ASP A 213 -16.02 -7.18 32.25
C ASP A 213 -15.87 -8.40 31.34
N LYS A 214 -16.66 -8.48 30.25
CA LYS A 214 -16.59 -9.53 29.23
C LYS A 214 -15.50 -9.31 28.18
N VAL A 215 -14.93 -8.11 28.09
CA VAL A 215 -13.89 -7.81 27.12
C VAL A 215 -12.65 -8.67 27.39
N PRO A 216 -12.15 -9.47 26.42
CA PRO A 216 -10.96 -10.31 26.61
C PRO A 216 -9.72 -9.48 26.90
N LYS A 217 -8.90 -9.92 27.86
CA LYS A 217 -7.74 -9.19 28.37
C LYS A 217 -6.44 -9.96 28.10
N LYS A 218 -5.38 -9.26 27.73
CA LYS A 218 -4.03 -9.85 27.61
C LYS A 218 -3.47 -10.24 28.99
N TYR A 219 -3.80 -9.46 30.02
CA TYR A 219 -3.34 -9.62 31.41
C TYR A 219 -4.35 -9.00 32.40
N ALA A 220 -4.22 -9.36 33.66
CA ALA A 220 -5.01 -8.78 34.73
C ALA A 220 -4.55 -7.34 35.07
N GLY A 221 -5.45 -6.56 35.71
CA GLY A 221 -5.12 -5.22 36.22
C GLY A 221 -5.50 -4.06 35.31
N LEU A 222 -6.18 -4.32 34.19
CA LEU A 222 -6.79 -3.26 33.39
C LEU A 222 -8.03 -2.73 34.13
N ASP A 223 -8.16 -1.40 34.17
CA ASP A 223 -9.34 -0.73 34.70
C ASP A 223 -10.41 -0.49 33.62
N GLY A 224 -11.56 0.08 34.01
CA GLY A 224 -12.67 0.32 33.09
C GLY A 224 -12.35 1.33 32.02
N THR A 225 -11.53 2.36 32.34
CA THR A 225 -11.10 3.37 31.35
C THR A 225 -10.17 2.75 30.32
N GLU A 226 -9.16 2.00 30.77
CA GLU A 226 -8.23 1.31 29.89
C GLU A 226 -8.95 0.33 28.95
N LEU A 227 -9.94 -0.40 29.46
CA LEU A 227 -10.77 -1.31 28.66
C LEU A 227 -11.63 -0.57 27.62
N ALA A 228 -12.15 0.61 27.98
CA ALA A 228 -13.01 1.41 27.12
C ALA A 228 -12.28 2.06 25.95
N ILE A 229 -11.01 2.48 26.15
CA ILE A 229 -10.27 3.31 25.19
C ILE A 229 -9.06 2.62 24.55
N SER A 230 -8.71 1.40 24.98
CA SER A 230 -7.54 0.69 24.45
C SER A 230 -7.63 0.46 22.95
N GLU A 231 -6.55 0.78 22.25
CA GLU A 231 -6.38 0.65 20.81
C GLU A 231 -5.69 -0.68 20.41
N SER A 232 -5.83 -1.74 21.23
CA SER A 232 -5.27 -3.05 20.86
C SER A 232 -5.78 -3.50 19.52
N GLN A 233 -4.85 -3.87 18.65
CA GLN A 233 -5.09 -4.16 17.24
C GLN A 233 -5.64 -5.58 17.00
N GLU A 234 -5.97 -5.90 15.74
CA GLU A 234 -6.50 -7.17 15.26
C GLU A 234 -7.77 -7.60 16.01
N ARG A 235 -8.65 -6.63 16.24
CA ARG A 235 -9.99 -6.84 16.81
C ARG A 235 -11.05 -6.30 15.86
N MET A 236 -12.18 -6.97 15.80
CA MET A 236 -13.36 -6.51 15.08
C MET A 236 -14.57 -6.56 16.00
N ALA A 237 -15.46 -5.59 15.87
CA ALA A 237 -16.79 -5.62 16.49
C ALA A 237 -17.85 -5.89 15.41
N VAL A 238 -18.64 -6.93 15.56
CA VAL A 238 -19.66 -7.31 14.60
C VAL A 238 -21.05 -7.33 15.25
N VAL A 239 -22.04 -6.81 14.53
CA VAL A 239 -23.45 -6.85 14.93
C VAL A 239 -24.11 -8.06 14.28
N VAL A 240 -24.69 -8.93 15.09
CA VAL A 240 -25.31 -10.19 14.68
C VAL A 240 -26.71 -10.31 15.28
N ASP A 241 -27.68 -10.83 14.51
CA ASP A 241 -29.00 -11.16 15.00
C ASP A 241 -28.91 -12.18 16.16
N PRO A 242 -29.65 -12.04 17.24
CA PRO A 242 -29.62 -12.99 18.39
C PRO A 242 -29.73 -14.46 18.02
N LYS A 243 -30.53 -14.80 17.00
CA LYS A 243 -30.70 -16.17 16.51
C LYS A 243 -29.45 -16.77 15.87
N ASP A 244 -28.54 -15.94 15.38
CA ASP A 244 -27.36 -16.34 14.62
C ASP A 244 -26.07 -16.32 15.45
N VAL A 245 -26.12 -15.87 16.72
CA VAL A 245 -24.98 -15.71 17.62
C VAL A 245 -24.19 -17.01 17.76
N ASP A 246 -24.86 -18.11 18.13
CA ASP A 246 -24.18 -19.40 18.33
C ASP A 246 -23.55 -19.93 17.06
N THR A 247 -24.20 -19.72 15.91
CA THR A 247 -23.66 -20.07 14.59
C THR A 247 -22.38 -19.28 14.27
N PHE A 248 -22.40 -17.97 14.52
CA PHE A 248 -21.23 -17.11 14.31
C PHE A 248 -20.06 -17.50 15.22
N LEU A 249 -20.33 -17.75 16.51
CA LEU A 249 -19.31 -18.22 17.47
C LEU A 249 -18.72 -19.57 17.06
N GLY A 250 -19.54 -20.46 16.49
CA GLY A 250 -19.09 -21.73 15.91
C GLY A 250 -18.08 -21.52 14.77
N TYR A 251 -18.38 -20.64 13.83
CA TYR A 251 -17.47 -20.30 12.74
C TYR A 251 -16.17 -19.64 13.22
N ALA A 252 -16.24 -18.77 14.24
CA ALA A 252 -15.04 -18.17 14.83
C ALA A 252 -14.16 -19.25 15.50
N LYS A 253 -14.77 -20.23 16.19
CA LYS A 253 -14.06 -21.39 16.76
C LYS A 253 -13.37 -22.22 15.67
N GLU A 254 -14.04 -22.47 14.55
CA GLU A 254 -13.44 -23.20 13.41
C GLU A 254 -12.18 -22.50 12.87
N GLU A 255 -12.12 -21.17 12.89
CA GLU A 255 -10.95 -20.37 12.49
C GLU A 255 -9.94 -20.13 13.62
N ASN A 256 -10.12 -20.81 14.77
CA ASN A 256 -9.26 -20.62 15.95
C ASN A 256 -9.18 -19.16 16.42
N LEU A 257 -10.34 -18.48 16.42
CA LEU A 257 -10.49 -17.09 16.86
C LEU A 257 -11.31 -17.01 18.15
N GLU A 258 -10.85 -16.20 19.10
CA GLU A 258 -11.65 -15.84 20.28
C GLU A 258 -12.74 -14.86 19.86
N ALA A 259 -13.98 -15.15 20.22
CA ALA A 259 -15.14 -14.31 19.94
C ALA A 259 -16.06 -14.30 21.16
N VAL A 260 -16.43 -13.10 21.64
CA VAL A 260 -17.19 -12.93 22.88
C VAL A 260 -18.30 -11.91 22.68
N PRO A 261 -19.56 -12.23 22.98
CA PRO A 261 -20.66 -11.26 23.07
C PRO A 261 -20.38 -10.26 24.21
N VAL A 262 -20.19 -8.98 23.86
CA VAL A 262 -19.81 -7.93 24.84
C VAL A 262 -20.84 -6.82 24.98
N ALA A 263 -21.78 -6.68 24.02
CA ALA A 263 -22.77 -5.63 24.06
C ALA A 263 -24.11 -6.06 23.43
N VAL A 264 -25.14 -5.29 23.76
CA VAL A 264 -26.49 -5.42 23.22
C VAL A 264 -26.96 -4.06 22.70
N VAL A 265 -27.61 -4.05 21.55
CA VAL A 265 -28.30 -2.89 21.01
C VAL A 265 -29.58 -2.63 21.77
N THR A 266 -29.85 -1.37 22.16
CA THR A 266 -31.00 -0.98 22.97
C THR A 266 -31.89 0.03 22.23
N GLU A 267 -33.19 0.10 22.63
CA GLU A 267 -34.13 1.09 22.07
C GLU A 267 -33.79 2.54 22.49
N GLU A 268 -33.35 2.68 23.76
CA GLU A 268 -32.96 4.03 24.25
C GLU A 268 -31.64 4.47 23.59
N PRO A 269 -31.61 5.65 22.93
CA PRO A 269 -30.42 6.11 22.23
C PRO A 269 -29.38 6.68 23.21
N ARG A 270 -28.67 5.78 23.86
CA ARG A 270 -27.63 6.04 24.86
C ARG A 270 -26.47 5.08 24.69
N LEU A 271 -25.25 5.55 24.87
CA LEU A 271 -24.07 4.73 25.04
C LEU A 271 -23.81 4.50 26.54
N VAL A 272 -23.98 3.26 26.98
CA VAL A 272 -23.74 2.85 28.37
C VAL A 272 -22.62 1.84 28.42
N LEU A 273 -21.53 2.17 29.12
CA LEU A 273 -20.42 1.23 29.38
C LEU A 273 -20.44 0.83 30.87
N ASN A 274 -20.62 -0.44 31.14
CA ASN A 274 -20.65 -1.01 32.49
C ASN A 274 -19.30 -1.67 32.82
N TRP A 275 -18.79 -1.43 34.03
CA TRP A 275 -17.62 -2.09 34.60
C TRP A 275 -17.84 -2.41 36.07
N ARG A 276 -17.63 -3.68 36.45
CA ARG A 276 -17.88 -4.19 37.80
C ARG A 276 -19.28 -3.87 38.31
N GLY A 277 -20.27 -4.04 37.42
CA GLY A 277 -21.68 -3.84 37.71
C GLY A 277 -22.11 -2.37 37.89
N LYS A 278 -21.29 -1.41 37.48
CA LYS A 278 -21.61 0.02 37.53
C LYS A 278 -21.40 0.67 36.16
N PRO A 279 -22.28 1.59 35.73
CA PRO A 279 -22.02 2.39 34.57
C PRO A 279 -20.86 3.36 34.85
N ILE A 280 -19.82 3.32 34.03
CA ILE A 280 -18.71 4.29 34.03
C ILE A 280 -18.84 5.33 32.92
N VAL A 281 -19.62 5.02 31.89
CA VAL A 281 -20.08 5.94 30.85
C VAL A 281 -21.58 5.76 30.68
N ASP A 282 -22.31 6.85 30.63
CA ASP A 282 -23.75 6.90 30.36
C ASP A 282 -24.08 8.20 29.64
N LEU A 283 -24.03 8.20 28.29
CA LEU A 283 -24.16 9.37 27.43
C LEU A 283 -25.35 9.23 26.49
N LYS A 284 -26.11 10.31 26.34
CA LYS A 284 -27.17 10.38 25.31
C LYS A 284 -26.54 10.47 23.93
N ARG A 285 -27.10 9.75 22.95
CA ARG A 285 -26.67 9.83 21.56
C ARG A 285 -26.69 11.25 21.03
N ALA A 286 -27.73 12.02 21.29
CA ALA A 286 -27.83 13.42 20.92
C ALA A 286 -26.67 14.30 21.41
N PHE A 287 -26.02 13.95 22.53
CA PHE A 287 -24.81 14.64 22.99
C PHE A 287 -23.59 14.24 22.15
N LEU A 288 -23.46 12.96 21.82
CA LEU A 288 -22.36 12.46 20.98
C LEU A 288 -22.43 13.01 19.55
N ASP A 289 -23.64 13.14 19.00
CA ASP A 289 -23.87 13.61 17.63
C ASP A 289 -23.58 15.10 17.44
N THR A 290 -23.47 15.90 18.51
CA THR A 290 -23.12 17.31 18.44
C THR A 290 -21.66 17.57 18.16
N ASN A 291 -20.79 16.56 18.23
CA ASN A 291 -19.34 16.70 18.16
C ASN A 291 -18.74 17.79 19.08
N GLY A 292 -19.46 18.14 20.14
CA GLY A 292 -19.08 19.16 21.10
C GLY A 292 -19.43 20.59 20.64
N ALA A 293 -18.49 21.53 20.73
CA ALA A 293 -18.70 22.92 20.39
C ALA A 293 -18.62 23.14 18.87
N HIS A 294 -19.49 24.02 18.34
CA HIS A 294 -19.35 24.52 16.98
C HIS A 294 -18.01 25.24 16.83
N GLN A 295 -17.20 24.80 15.87
CA GLN A 295 -15.89 25.38 15.64
C GLN A 295 -15.90 26.23 14.37
N GLU A 296 -15.33 27.42 14.49
CA GLU A 296 -15.11 28.33 13.38
C GLU A 296 -13.62 28.63 13.28
N THR A 297 -13.08 28.58 12.05
CA THR A 297 -11.67 28.88 11.80
C THR A 297 -11.56 29.94 10.71
N LYS A 298 -10.65 30.89 10.93
CA LYS A 298 -10.26 31.86 9.91
C LYS A 298 -9.04 31.31 9.17
N VAL A 299 -9.03 31.46 7.86
CA VAL A 299 -7.92 31.06 7.00
C VAL A 299 -7.36 32.27 6.31
N LYS A 300 -6.03 32.43 6.33
CA LYS A 300 -5.31 33.40 5.51
C LYS A 300 -4.46 32.59 4.53
N VAL A 301 -4.87 32.57 3.28
CA VAL A 301 -4.17 31.83 2.23
C VAL A 301 -2.94 32.62 1.79
N ASP A 302 -1.79 31.93 1.77
CA ASP A 302 -0.57 32.47 1.20
C ASP A 302 -0.55 32.22 -0.31
N ILE A 303 -0.17 33.25 -1.07
CA ILE A 303 0.00 33.15 -2.52
C ILE A 303 1.42 32.67 -2.79
N PRO A 304 1.63 31.66 -3.65
CA PRO A 304 2.99 31.21 -4.01
C PRO A 304 3.78 32.33 -4.68
N SER A 305 5.07 32.39 -4.42
CA SER A 305 5.96 33.37 -5.00
C SER A 305 6.19 33.08 -6.48
N GLU A 306 5.98 34.08 -7.35
CA GLU A 306 6.31 33.98 -8.78
C GLU A 306 7.83 33.86 -9.02
N GLU A 307 8.67 34.54 -8.21
CA GLU A 307 10.13 34.45 -8.30
C GLU A 307 10.67 33.06 -7.93
N GLU A 308 9.90 32.30 -7.15
CA GLU A 308 10.22 30.96 -6.69
C GLU A 308 9.42 29.88 -7.45
N ASN A 309 8.83 30.22 -8.62
CA ASN A 309 8.01 29.28 -9.38
C ASN A 309 8.76 27.94 -9.59
N TYR A 310 8.10 26.86 -9.20
CA TYR A 310 8.65 25.51 -9.27
C TYR A 310 8.92 25.06 -10.72
N PHE A 311 8.06 25.51 -11.65
CA PHE A 311 8.15 25.14 -13.07
C PHE A 311 9.28 25.84 -13.81
N ASP A 312 9.81 26.94 -13.27
CA ASP A 312 10.95 27.69 -13.83
C ASP A 312 12.30 27.19 -13.28
N LYS A 313 12.32 26.14 -12.46
CA LYS A 313 13.52 25.62 -11.80
C LYS A 313 13.75 24.15 -12.12
N TRP A 314 15.01 23.77 -12.22
CA TRP A 314 15.37 22.36 -12.29
C TRP A 314 14.99 21.63 -11.00
N ALA A 315 14.19 20.58 -11.12
CA ALA A 315 13.73 19.79 -9.96
C ALA A 315 14.87 19.12 -9.18
N VAL A 316 16.04 18.96 -9.82
CA VAL A 316 17.29 18.51 -9.20
C VAL A 316 18.36 19.60 -9.39
N PRO A 317 18.70 20.37 -8.35
CA PRO A 317 19.64 21.50 -8.48
C PRO A 317 20.98 21.13 -9.12
N ALA A 318 21.53 19.95 -8.79
CA ALA A 318 22.79 19.46 -9.38
C ALA A 318 22.74 19.26 -10.91
N VAL A 319 21.54 19.08 -11.48
CA VAL A 319 21.35 19.04 -12.94
C VAL A 319 21.59 20.42 -13.52
N GLY A 320 20.98 21.47 -12.95
CA GLY A 320 21.16 22.85 -13.39
C GLY A 320 22.61 23.27 -13.34
N GLU A 321 23.32 23.03 -12.23
CA GLU A 321 24.76 23.32 -12.07
C GLU A 321 25.59 22.69 -13.20
N LYS A 322 25.31 21.45 -13.58
CA LYS A 322 26.04 20.74 -14.65
C LYS A 322 25.67 21.24 -16.03
N LEU A 323 24.43 21.63 -16.27
CA LEU A 323 24.02 22.22 -17.56
C LEU A 323 24.62 23.59 -17.78
N GLU A 324 24.76 24.42 -16.75
CA GLU A 324 25.49 25.71 -16.79
C GLU A 324 26.97 25.52 -17.12
N GLU A 325 27.59 24.40 -16.70
CA GLU A 325 28.95 24.01 -17.06
C GLU A 325 29.07 23.46 -18.50
N GLY A 326 27.94 23.20 -19.18
CA GLY A 326 27.89 22.53 -20.48
C GLY A 326 28.11 21.00 -20.38
N ASP A 327 28.06 20.42 -19.18
CA ASP A 327 28.30 18.99 -18.91
C ASP A 327 26.97 18.20 -18.88
N VAL A 328 26.40 17.97 -20.06
CA VAL A 328 25.15 17.18 -20.19
C VAL A 328 25.31 15.75 -19.65
N LYS A 329 26.49 15.13 -19.84
CA LYS A 329 26.76 13.80 -19.28
C LYS A 329 26.72 13.83 -17.75
N GLY A 330 27.38 14.82 -17.15
CA GLY A 330 27.38 15.03 -15.71
C GLY A 330 25.98 15.31 -15.18
N ALA A 331 25.15 16.09 -15.88
CA ALA A 331 23.76 16.36 -15.54
C ALA A 331 22.93 15.07 -15.48
N TRP A 332 23.02 14.22 -16.51
CA TRP A 332 22.29 12.95 -16.55
C TRP A 332 22.73 11.99 -15.43
N VAL A 333 24.03 11.88 -15.18
CA VAL A 333 24.57 11.05 -14.09
C VAL A 333 24.15 11.58 -12.73
N ALA A 334 24.15 12.91 -12.51
CA ALA A 334 23.69 13.54 -11.29
C ALA A 334 22.18 13.28 -11.06
N LEU A 335 21.36 13.41 -12.11
CA LEU A 335 19.94 13.11 -12.08
C LEU A 335 19.67 11.67 -11.61
N LEU A 336 20.36 10.68 -12.19
CA LEU A 336 20.20 9.26 -11.83
C LEU A 336 20.64 8.97 -10.39
N ASN A 337 21.52 9.78 -9.81
CA ASN A 337 21.99 9.64 -8.43
C ASN A 337 21.17 10.46 -7.42
N ASP A 338 20.14 11.20 -7.84
CA ASP A 338 19.22 11.87 -6.92
C ASP A 338 18.42 10.86 -6.08
N LEU A 339 18.10 11.20 -4.82
CA LEU A 339 17.40 10.30 -3.90
C LEU A 339 16.00 9.89 -4.39
N ASN A 340 15.30 10.81 -5.09
CA ASN A 340 13.95 10.55 -5.61
C ASN A 340 13.97 9.90 -7.01
N VAL A 341 15.14 9.76 -7.62
CA VAL A 341 15.36 9.10 -8.93
C VAL A 341 16.01 7.74 -8.78
N CYS A 342 16.99 7.60 -7.87
CA CYS A 342 17.83 6.41 -7.73
C CYS A 342 17.00 5.16 -7.37
N SER A 343 17.61 4.00 -7.62
CA SER A 343 17.00 2.71 -7.39
C SER A 343 16.65 2.48 -5.91
N GLN A 344 15.43 2.09 -5.67
CA GLN A 344 14.95 1.62 -4.37
C GLN A 344 14.81 0.09 -4.32
N LYS A 345 15.46 -0.65 -5.25
CA LYS A 345 15.30 -2.09 -5.39
C LYS A 345 15.56 -2.86 -4.09
N GLY A 346 16.62 -2.49 -3.35
CA GLY A 346 16.92 -3.14 -2.07
C GLY A 346 15.85 -2.92 -0.99
N LEU A 347 15.13 -1.79 -1.02
CA LEU A 347 13.95 -1.55 -0.19
C LEU A 347 12.79 -2.45 -0.66
N VAL A 348 12.49 -2.43 -1.95
CA VAL A 348 11.35 -3.15 -2.54
C VAL A 348 11.49 -4.66 -2.35
N GLU A 349 12.68 -5.22 -2.45
CA GLU A 349 12.96 -6.65 -2.27
C GLU A 349 12.77 -7.16 -0.82
N MET A 350 12.52 -6.29 0.15
CA MET A 350 12.09 -6.70 1.50
C MET A 350 10.64 -7.17 1.56
N PHE A 351 9.84 -6.89 0.52
CA PHE A 351 8.40 -7.15 0.47
C PHE A 351 8.09 -8.28 -0.50
N ASP A 352 7.15 -9.16 -0.14
CA ASP A 352 6.61 -10.13 -1.08
C ASP A 352 5.57 -9.46 -1.98
N SER A 353 5.85 -9.37 -3.26
CA SER A 353 4.96 -8.82 -4.28
C SER A 353 4.18 -9.87 -5.07
N SER A 354 4.44 -11.16 -4.84
CA SER A 354 3.97 -12.27 -5.66
C SER A 354 2.97 -13.20 -4.99
N ILE A 355 2.88 -13.20 -3.66
CA ILE A 355 1.97 -14.07 -2.92
C ILE A 355 0.51 -13.88 -3.35
N GLY A 356 -0.27 -14.94 -3.39
CA GLY A 356 -1.62 -14.93 -3.94
C GLY A 356 -1.66 -15.17 -5.45
N ALA A 357 -0.50 -15.15 -6.13
CA ALA A 357 -0.34 -15.35 -7.58
C ALA A 357 -1.31 -14.48 -8.42
N GLY A 358 -1.67 -13.31 -7.89
CA GLY A 358 -2.58 -12.35 -8.51
C GLY A 358 -1.88 -11.15 -9.17
N SER A 359 -0.64 -10.84 -8.77
CA SER A 359 0.10 -9.70 -9.31
C SER A 359 0.32 -9.83 -10.82
N VAL A 360 -0.04 -8.80 -11.56
CA VAL A 360 0.12 -8.71 -13.02
C VAL A 360 1.38 -7.92 -13.34
N LEU A 361 1.57 -6.78 -12.71
CA LEU A 361 2.82 -6.04 -12.75
C LEU A 361 3.62 -6.34 -11.48
N MET A 362 4.86 -6.79 -11.67
CA MET A 362 5.84 -6.88 -10.59
C MET A 362 6.50 -5.51 -10.41
N PRO A 363 7.04 -5.19 -9.22
CA PRO A 363 7.63 -3.87 -8.96
C PRO A 363 8.75 -3.46 -9.93
N TYR A 364 9.43 -4.44 -10.52
CA TYR A 364 10.44 -4.25 -11.55
C TYR A 364 10.20 -5.16 -12.74
N GLY A 365 10.11 -4.55 -13.93
CA GLY A 365 9.88 -5.20 -15.21
C GLY A 365 11.15 -5.41 -16.04
N GLY A 366 10.94 -6.06 -17.20
CA GLY A 366 11.98 -6.39 -18.16
C GLY A 366 12.76 -7.68 -17.82
N LYS A 367 13.56 -8.14 -18.78
CA LYS A 367 14.36 -9.35 -18.68
C LYS A 367 15.32 -9.35 -17.48
N TYR A 368 15.84 -8.20 -17.11
CA TYR A 368 16.77 -8.01 -16.00
C TYR A 368 16.11 -7.49 -14.73
N GLN A 369 14.78 -7.28 -14.74
CA GLN A 369 14.01 -6.76 -13.60
C GLN A 369 14.61 -5.46 -13.03
N LEU A 370 14.80 -4.46 -13.90
CA LEU A 370 15.41 -3.18 -13.56
C LEU A 370 14.55 -1.97 -13.93
N THR A 371 13.46 -2.13 -14.70
CA THR A 371 12.53 -1.03 -14.97
C THR A 371 11.47 -0.95 -13.88
N GLU A 372 11.44 0.15 -13.14
CA GLU A 372 10.43 0.43 -12.11
C GLU A 372 9.03 0.51 -12.74
N THR A 373 8.06 -0.25 -12.23
CA THR A 373 6.65 -0.07 -12.59
C THR A 373 6.05 1.09 -11.80
N GLN A 374 5.07 1.78 -12.38
CA GLN A 374 4.46 2.96 -11.76
C GLN A 374 3.09 2.68 -11.16
N THR A 375 2.54 1.52 -11.43
CA THR A 375 1.18 1.13 -11.06
C THR A 375 1.17 -0.28 -10.49
N MET A 376 0.48 -0.47 -9.39
CA MET A 376 0.18 -1.78 -8.84
C MET A 376 -1.01 -2.38 -9.59
N VAL A 377 -0.82 -3.54 -10.21
CA VAL A 377 -1.87 -4.22 -10.99
C VAL A 377 -2.00 -5.67 -10.58
N ALA A 378 -3.22 -6.10 -10.25
CA ALA A 378 -3.49 -7.47 -9.86
C ALA A 378 -4.86 -7.97 -10.30
N LYS A 379 -4.96 -9.28 -10.54
CA LYS A 379 -6.23 -9.97 -10.80
C LYS A 379 -7.10 -10.02 -9.56
N LEU A 380 -8.42 -9.92 -9.77
CA LEU A 380 -9.37 -10.13 -8.68
C LEU A 380 -9.19 -11.53 -8.06
N PRO A 381 -9.22 -11.64 -6.71
CA PRO A 381 -8.95 -12.89 -5.99
C PRO A 381 -10.19 -13.81 -5.97
N VAL A 382 -10.70 -14.19 -7.14
CA VAL A 382 -11.85 -15.11 -7.22
C VAL A 382 -11.52 -16.45 -6.56
N LEU A 383 -12.46 -17.01 -5.81
CA LEU A 383 -12.31 -18.31 -5.15
C LEU A 383 -12.40 -19.45 -6.17
N GLU A 384 -13.36 -19.33 -7.10
CA GLU A 384 -13.60 -20.33 -8.13
C GLU A 384 -13.46 -19.74 -9.53
N GLY A 385 -13.04 -20.56 -10.47
CA GLY A 385 -12.92 -20.18 -11.87
C GLY A 385 -11.69 -19.32 -12.18
N LYS A 386 -11.79 -18.56 -13.27
CA LYS A 386 -10.74 -17.66 -13.76
C LYS A 386 -11.34 -16.28 -14.03
N THR A 387 -10.52 -15.24 -13.93
CA THR A 387 -10.88 -13.86 -14.26
C THR A 387 -9.81 -13.22 -15.13
N ASP A 388 -10.22 -12.39 -16.06
CA ASP A 388 -9.37 -11.46 -16.80
C ASP A 388 -9.47 -10.02 -16.26
N THR A 389 -10.35 -9.79 -15.27
CA THR A 389 -10.48 -8.49 -14.63
C THR A 389 -9.31 -8.24 -13.67
N VAL A 390 -8.70 -7.08 -13.81
CA VAL A 390 -7.63 -6.59 -12.94
C VAL A 390 -8.06 -5.30 -12.26
N THR A 391 -7.49 -5.03 -11.10
CA THR A 391 -7.53 -3.72 -10.46
C THR A 391 -6.17 -3.06 -10.59
N MET A 392 -6.18 -1.76 -10.76
CA MET A 392 -5.01 -0.91 -10.87
C MET A 392 -5.01 0.12 -9.74
N MET A 393 -3.84 0.41 -9.18
CA MET A 393 -3.67 1.52 -8.22
C MET A 393 -2.33 2.20 -8.49
N SER A 394 -2.35 3.52 -8.54
CA SER A 394 -1.17 4.38 -8.63
C SER A 394 -1.22 5.47 -7.57
N TYR A 395 -0.16 6.24 -7.44
CA TYR A 395 -0.13 7.45 -6.60
C TYR A 395 0.50 8.62 -7.34
N GLY A 396 0.18 9.86 -6.89
CA GLY A 396 0.83 11.08 -7.30
C GLY A 396 1.16 11.95 -6.10
N PHE A 397 2.37 12.49 -6.06
CA PHE A 397 2.83 13.43 -5.04
C PHE A 397 4.26 13.91 -5.29
N ASP A 398 4.45 15.23 -5.29
CA ASP A 398 5.78 15.87 -5.26
C ASP A 398 5.87 16.84 -4.07
N PRO A 399 6.71 16.54 -3.03
CA PRO A 399 6.82 17.38 -1.84
C PRO A 399 7.46 18.74 -2.11
N TYR A 400 8.27 18.88 -3.15
CA TYR A 400 8.91 20.14 -3.50
C TYR A 400 7.93 21.09 -4.18
N LEU A 401 7.13 20.58 -5.13
CA LEU A 401 6.02 21.31 -5.72
C LEU A 401 5.00 21.77 -4.65
N SER A 402 4.63 20.84 -3.76
CA SER A 402 3.70 21.13 -2.66
C SER A 402 4.25 22.15 -1.67
N SER A 403 5.58 22.20 -1.49
CA SER A 403 6.23 23.18 -0.61
C SER A 403 6.20 24.58 -1.20
N TRP A 404 6.28 24.72 -2.53
CA TRP A 404 6.10 25.99 -3.22
C TRP A 404 4.63 26.41 -3.24
N SER A 405 3.75 25.50 -3.67
CA SER A 405 2.30 25.75 -3.75
C SER A 405 1.52 24.47 -3.42
N PRO A 406 0.87 24.41 -2.22
CA PRO A 406 0.04 23.26 -1.88
C PRO A 406 -1.14 23.07 -2.84
N TYR A 407 -1.65 24.13 -3.47
CA TYR A 407 -2.69 24.07 -4.49
C TYR A 407 -2.20 23.32 -5.74
N HIS A 408 -1.08 23.76 -6.35
CA HIS A 408 -0.49 23.08 -7.49
C HIS A 408 -0.05 21.66 -7.13
N GLY A 409 0.53 21.47 -5.93
CA GLY A 409 0.91 20.15 -5.43
C GLY A 409 -0.26 19.17 -5.45
N ALA A 410 -1.44 19.60 -5.05
CA ALA A 410 -2.64 18.77 -5.06
C ALA A 410 -3.21 18.54 -6.47
N VAL A 411 -3.24 19.57 -7.32
CA VAL A 411 -3.65 19.43 -8.73
C VAL A 411 -2.79 18.41 -9.45
N TYR A 412 -1.47 18.53 -9.31
CA TYR A 412 -0.53 17.61 -9.97
C TYR A 412 -0.46 16.24 -9.30
N ALA A 413 -0.74 16.12 -8.00
CA ALA A 413 -0.91 14.80 -7.38
C ALA A 413 -2.05 14.00 -8.03
N VAL A 414 -3.18 14.65 -8.31
CA VAL A 414 -4.30 14.05 -9.05
C VAL A 414 -3.88 13.70 -10.46
N THR A 415 -3.30 14.64 -11.20
CA THR A 415 -2.89 14.47 -12.60
C THR A 415 -1.83 13.36 -12.76
N GLU A 416 -0.81 13.33 -11.91
CA GLU A 416 0.25 12.32 -11.93
C GLU A 416 -0.29 10.90 -11.65
N SER A 417 -1.19 10.78 -10.65
CA SER A 417 -1.80 9.49 -10.36
C SER A 417 -2.62 8.96 -11.53
N MET A 418 -3.34 9.84 -12.26
CA MET A 418 -4.05 9.49 -13.49
C MET A 418 -3.10 9.09 -14.62
N ALA A 419 -2.06 9.90 -14.88
CA ALA A 419 -1.08 9.62 -15.93
C ALA A 419 -0.46 8.23 -15.80
N LYS A 420 -0.13 7.80 -14.57
CA LYS A 420 0.42 6.47 -14.28
C LYS A 420 -0.57 5.33 -14.57
N ILE A 421 -1.86 5.52 -14.30
CA ILE A 421 -2.90 4.56 -14.69
C ILE A 421 -2.96 4.43 -16.21
N VAL A 422 -3.03 5.55 -16.92
CA VAL A 422 -3.10 5.59 -18.39
C VAL A 422 -1.84 4.98 -19.03
N ALA A 423 -0.65 5.34 -18.55
CA ALA A 423 0.62 4.78 -19.02
C ALA A 423 0.74 3.26 -18.80
N SER A 424 -0.06 2.69 -17.92
CA SER A 424 -0.13 1.25 -17.66
C SER A 424 -1.29 0.54 -18.40
N GLY A 425 -2.05 1.27 -19.23
CA GLY A 425 -3.15 0.73 -20.05
C GLY A 425 -4.55 0.92 -19.47
N GLY A 426 -4.70 1.66 -18.36
CA GLY A 426 -5.99 1.96 -17.73
C GLY A 426 -6.79 3.05 -18.47
N ASP A 427 -8.09 3.12 -18.17
CA ASP A 427 -9.02 4.10 -18.72
C ASP A 427 -9.27 5.21 -17.67
N PHE A 428 -8.75 6.42 -17.96
CA PHE A 428 -8.88 7.53 -17.01
C PHE A 428 -10.32 7.81 -16.59
N SER A 429 -11.30 7.61 -17.47
CA SER A 429 -12.71 7.93 -17.22
C SER A 429 -13.35 7.08 -16.11
N LYS A 430 -12.75 5.95 -15.78
CA LYS A 430 -13.19 5.01 -14.74
C LYS A 430 -12.55 5.23 -13.39
N ILE A 431 -11.54 6.09 -13.31
CA ILE A 431 -10.75 6.32 -12.09
C ILE A 431 -11.64 6.84 -10.95
N ARG A 432 -11.30 6.39 -9.74
CA ARG A 432 -11.77 6.95 -8.47
C ARG A 432 -10.56 7.23 -7.60
N PHE A 433 -10.62 8.35 -6.86
CA PHE A 433 -9.52 8.76 -6.01
C PHE A 433 -9.79 8.47 -4.54
N THR A 434 -8.70 8.42 -3.79
CA THR A 434 -8.69 8.64 -2.34
C THR A 434 -7.44 9.43 -1.98
N PHE A 435 -7.55 10.32 -1.00
CA PHE A 435 -6.48 11.27 -0.68
C PHE A 435 -5.95 11.02 0.72
N GLN A 436 -4.61 11.09 0.87
CA GLN A 436 -3.96 11.17 2.17
C GLN A 436 -3.41 12.57 2.34
N GLU A 437 -3.90 13.26 3.35
CA GLU A 437 -3.40 14.56 3.75
C GLU A 437 -2.50 14.45 4.97
N TYR A 438 -1.37 15.21 4.96
CA TYR A 438 -0.46 15.28 6.09
C TYR A 438 0.17 16.66 6.18
N PHE A 439 -0.22 17.41 7.20
CA PHE A 439 0.19 18.79 7.38
C PHE A 439 0.81 19.03 8.76
N ARG A 440 1.48 20.17 8.87
CA ARG A 440 1.97 20.73 10.12
C ARG A 440 0.86 20.83 11.16
N ARG A 441 1.24 20.93 12.44
CA ARG A 441 0.27 21.11 13.52
C ARG A 441 -0.54 22.38 13.34
N MET A 442 -1.85 22.24 13.36
CA MET A 442 -2.80 23.39 13.35
C MET A 442 -2.86 24.06 14.72
N THR A 443 -3.01 25.38 14.71
CA THR A 443 -3.22 26.24 15.86
C THR A 443 -4.36 27.23 15.56
N SER A 444 -4.56 28.23 16.44
CA SER A 444 -5.48 29.34 16.18
C SER A 444 -4.94 30.36 15.17
N ASP A 445 -3.71 30.20 14.68
CA ASP A 445 -3.11 31.07 13.69
C ASP A 445 -3.72 30.82 12.31
N PRO A 446 -4.37 31.81 11.68
CA PRO A 446 -4.98 31.68 10.36
C PRO A 446 -4.02 31.31 9.23
N GLU A 447 -2.73 31.66 9.33
CA GLU A 447 -1.71 31.36 8.32
C GLU A 447 -1.36 29.87 8.32
N ARG A 448 -1.43 29.19 9.45
CA ARG A 448 -1.17 27.74 9.49
C ARG A 448 -2.22 26.91 8.74
N TRP A 449 -3.44 27.44 8.60
CA TRP A 449 -4.54 26.81 7.86
C TRP A 449 -4.43 27.01 6.34
N SER A 450 -3.51 27.88 5.87
CA SER A 450 -3.29 28.12 4.44
C SER A 450 -3.01 26.84 3.68
N GLN A 451 -2.07 26.01 4.18
CA GLN A 451 -1.60 24.82 3.48
C GLN A 451 -2.70 23.76 3.24
N PRO A 452 -3.42 23.27 4.26
CA PRO A 452 -4.47 22.28 4.04
C PRO A 452 -5.61 22.85 3.21
N PHE A 453 -5.95 24.13 3.38
CA PHE A 453 -7.01 24.78 2.62
C PHE A 453 -6.65 24.89 1.13
N ALA A 454 -5.42 25.32 0.80
CA ALA A 454 -4.96 25.42 -0.58
C ALA A 454 -4.86 24.03 -1.25
N ALA A 455 -4.36 23.03 -0.54
CA ALA A 455 -4.30 21.66 -1.06
C ALA A 455 -5.70 21.08 -1.32
N LEU A 456 -6.66 21.32 -0.40
CA LEU A 456 -8.03 20.90 -0.58
C LEU A 456 -8.67 21.58 -1.80
N LEU A 457 -8.45 22.88 -2.01
CA LEU A 457 -8.95 23.60 -3.19
C LEU A 457 -8.35 23.03 -4.47
N GLY A 458 -7.05 22.76 -4.53
CA GLY A 458 -6.40 22.16 -5.71
C GLY A 458 -6.94 20.77 -6.04
N ALA A 459 -7.13 19.92 -5.03
CA ALA A 459 -7.72 18.59 -5.22
C ALA A 459 -9.20 18.68 -5.64
N TYR A 460 -9.96 19.64 -5.10
CA TYR A 460 -11.35 19.90 -5.49
C TYR A 460 -11.43 20.34 -6.95
N ASP A 461 -10.60 21.31 -7.33
CA ASP A 461 -10.56 21.85 -8.68
C ASP A 461 -10.23 20.77 -9.72
N ALA A 462 -9.20 19.97 -9.47
CA ALA A 462 -8.84 18.86 -10.33
C ALA A 462 -9.97 17.82 -10.47
N GLN A 463 -10.66 17.46 -9.37
CA GLN A 463 -11.79 16.53 -9.42
C GLN A 463 -12.95 17.07 -10.27
N ILE A 464 -13.29 18.34 -10.12
CA ILE A 464 -14.35 18.97 -10.91
C ILE A 464 -13.92 19.09 -12.37
N GLY A 465 -12.69 19.55 -12.62
CA GLY A 465 -12.14 19.72 -13.97
C GLY A 465 -12.09 18.42 -14.78
N PHE A 466 -11.65 17.34 -14.16
CA PHE A 466 -11.64 16.01 -14.80
C PHE A 466 -12.99 15.26 -14.73
N GLY A 467 -13.94 15.72 -13.95
CA GLY A 467 -15.22 15.05 -13.76
C GLY A 467 -15.10 13.71 -13.01
N LEU A 468 -14.07 13.54 -12.17
CA LEU A 468 -13.74 12.28 -11.48
C LEU A 468 -13.81 12.46 -9.95
N PRO A 469 -14.60 11.64 -9.24
CA PRO A 469 -14.78 11.80 -7.80
C PRO A 469 -13.74 11.06 -6.97
N SER A 470 -13.46 11.59 -5.77
CA SER A 470 -12.88 10.82 -4.69
C SER A 470 -13.94 10.05 -3.91
N ILE A 471 -13.55 8.90 -3.34
CA ILE A 471 -14.42 8.06 -2.50
C ILE A 471 -14.23 8.34 -1.01
N GLY A 472 -13.21 9.09 -0.64
CA GLY A 472 -12.84 9.41 0.74
C GLY A 472 -11.37 9.77 0.87
N GLY A 473 -10.90 9.75 2.09
CA GLY A 473 -9.51 10.06 2.40
C GLY A 473 -9.19 9.90 3.88
N LYS A 474 -7.98 10.27 4.23
CA LYS A 474 -7.47 10.33 5.60
C LYS A 474 -6.64 11.60 5.76
N ASP A 475 -6.88 12.31 6.83
CA ASP A 475 -6.11 13.50 7.18
C ASP A 475 -5.29 13.34 8.46
N SER A 476 -4.23 14.13 8.58
CA SER A 476 -3.44 14.28 9.79
C SER A 476 -2.80 15.67 9.86
N MET A 477 -3.00 16.34 10.99
CA MET A 477 -2.53 17.70 11.26
C MET A 477 -1.50 17.69 12.41
N SER A 478 -0.56 16.75 12.41
CA SER A 478 0.38 16.57 13.51
C SER A 478 1.86 16.55 13.09
N GLY A 479 2.15 17.05 11.89
CA GLY A 479 3.47 16.98 11.25
C GLY A 479 4.46 18.05 11.70
N THR A 480 4.58 18.28 13.01
CA THR A 480 5.52 19.26 13.58
C THR A 480 6.40 18.61 14.65
N PHE A 481 7.68 18.91 14.64
CA PHE A 481 8.63 18.58 15.71
C PHE A 481 9.40 19.84 16.07
N ASN A 482 9.21 20.35 17.30
CA ASN A 482 9.69 21.67 17.72
C ASN A 482 9.27 22.74 16.70
N ASP A 483 10.22 23.39 16.05
CA ASP A 483 10.00 24.45 15.06
C ASP A 483 10.09 23.96 13.59
N ILE A 484 10.24 22.65 13.38
CA ILE A 484 10.34 22.06 12.05
C ILE A 484 8.99 21.45 11.66
N ASP A 485 8.44 21.89 10.55
CA ASP A 485 7.20 21.38 9.98
C ASP A 485 7.51 20.41 8.82
N VAL A 486 6.70 19.36 8.64
CA VAL A 486 6.74 18.51 7.43
C VAL A 486 6.35 19.31 6.19
N PRO A 487 6.73 18.89 4.97
CA PRO A 487 6.24 19.52 3.76
C PRO A 487 4.72 19.36 3.68
N PRO A 488 3.99 20.35 3.13
CA PRO A 488 2.56 20.21 2.87
C PRO A 488 2.32 18.98 2.00
N THR A 489 1.45 18.10 2.43
CA THR A 489 1.28 16.81 1.77
C THR A 489 -0.18 16.52 1.46
N LEU A 490 -0.49 16.34 0.17
CA LEU A 490 -1.68 15.66 -0.30
C LEU A 490 -1.21 14.61 -1.33
N VAL A 491 -1.31 13.35 -0.96
CA VAL A 491 -1.05 12.21 -1.87
C VAL A 491 -2.36 11.78 -2.48
N SER A 492 -2.44 11.77 -3.81
CA SER A 492 -3.55 11.19 -4.55
C SER A 492 -3.27 9.72 -4.83
N PHE A 493 -4.23 8.86 -4.54
CA PHE A 493 -4.25 7.48 -5.00
C PHE A 493 -5.38 7.34 -6.02
N ALA A 494 -5.03 6.90 -7.24
CA ALA A 494 -5.98 6.63 -8.32
C ALA A 494 -6.21 5.13 -8.45
N VAL A 495 -7.46 4.72 -8.60
CA VAL A 495 -7.85 3.32 -8.79
C VAL A 495 -8.69 3.17 -10.02
N ASP A 496 -8.37 2.14 -10.82
CA ASP A 496 -9.14 1.75 -12.01
C ASP A 496 -9.38 0.23 -12.04
N VAL A 497 -10.29 -0.21 -12.89
CA VAL A 497 -10.61 -1.61 -13.18
C VAL A 497 -10.50 -1.83 -14.67
N ALA A 498 -9.55 -2.68 -15.07
CA ALA A 498 -9.25 -2.96 -16.46
C ALA A 498 -9.31 -4.47 -16.77
N LYS A 499 -9.01 -4.85 -18.01
CA LYS A 499 -8.78 -6.23 -18.40
C LYS A 499 -7.29 -6.53 -18.42
N TYR A 500 -6.95 -7.77 -18.10
CA TYR A 500 -5.56 -8.24 -18.15
C TYR A 500 -4.87 -7.99 -19.50
N GLY A 501 -5.61 -8.12 -20.61
CA GLY A 501 -5.08 -7.95 -21.97
C GLY A 501 -4.70 -6.52 -22.33
N ASP A 502 -5.23 -5.53 -21.62
CA ASP A 502 -5.03 -4.11 -21.91
C ASP A 502 -3.81 -3.53 -21.17
N ILE A 503 -3.22 -4.33 -20.24
CA ILE A 503 -2.11 -3.88 -19.39
C ILE A 503 -0.80 -3.96 -20.17
N ILE A 504 -0.07 -2.85 -20.18
CA ILE A 504 1.29 -2.74 -20.73
C ILE A 504 2.33 -2.51 -19.64
N THR A 505 3.57 -2.83 -19.95
CA THR A 505 4.70 -2.69 -19.04
C THR A 505 5.67 -1.61 -19.53
N PRO A 506 6.35 -0.89 -18.62
CA PRO A 506 7.09 0.33 -18.97
C PRO A 506 8.47 0.10 -19.61
N GLU A 507 9.04 -1.11 -19.57
CA GLU A 507 10.35 -1.35 -20.16
C GLU A 507 10.33 -1.27 -21.70
N LEU A 508 11.40 -0.74 -22.31
CA LEU A 508 11.57 -0.70 -23.76
C LEU A 508 11.56 -2.10 -24.38
N LYS A 509 10.91 -2.26 -25.52
CA LYS A 509 10.62 -3.57 -26.13
C LYS A 509 11.54 -3.91 -27.30
N THR A 510 11.65 -3.02 -28.30
CA THR A 510 12.21 -3.42 -29.58
C THR A 510 13.11 -2.31 -30.18
N PRO A 511 14.37 -2.62 -30.56
CA PRO A 511 15.18 -1.71 -31.32
C PRO A 511 14.51 -1.26 -32.62
N GLY A 512 14.63 0.02 -32.96
CA GLY A 512 13.99 0.66 -34.10
C GLY A 512 12.65 1.35 -33.78
N ASN A 513 12.04 1.06 -32.64
CA ASN A 513 10.84 1.77 -32.18
C ASN A 513 11.19 3.23 -31.83
N LYS A 514 10.19 4.10 -31.96
CA LYS A 514 10.30 5.52 -31.61
C LYS A 514 9.86 5.75 -30.15
N LEU A 515 10.54 6.65 -29.48
CA LEU A 515 10.12 7.23 -28.21
C LEU A 515 9.45 8.57 -28.49
N VAL A 516 8.23 8.70 -27.99
CA VAL A 516 7.35 9.84 -28.25
C VAL A 516 6.86 10.39 -26.93
N ARG A 517 7.00 11.70 -26.74
CA ARG A 517 6.44 12.44 -25.63
C ARG A 517 5.09 13.02 -26.02
N PHE A 518 4.07 12.76 -25.24
CA PHE A 518 2.78 13.43 -25.27
C PHE A 518 2.72 14.41 -24.11
N SER A 519 2.72 15.71 -24.41
CA SER A 519 2.72 16.76 -23.38
C SER A 519 1.30 17.23 -23.10
N ILE A 520 1.00 17.48 -21.82
CA ILE A 520 -0.27 18.08 -21.42
C ILE A 520 -0.24 19.61 -21.67
N ASN A 521 -1.38 20.17 -22.03
CA ASN A 521 -1.56 21.60 -22.11
C ASN A 521 -1.81 22.20 -20.73
N LYS A 522 -1.21 23.36 -20.47
CA LYS A 522 -1.32 24.15 -19.25
C LYS A 522 -1.83 25.56 -19.58
N ASP A 523 -2.47 26.18 -18.63
CA ASP A 523 -2.81 27.61 -18.70
C ASP A 523 -1.63 28.51 -18.27
N ASP A 524 -1.85 29.84 -18.28
CA ASP A 524 -0.85 30.83 -17.88
C ASP A 524 -0.42 30.77 -16.40
N PHE A 525 -1.09 29.95 -15.60
CA PHE A 525 -0.82 29.71 -14.18
C PHE A 525 -0.25 28.31 -13.91
N ASP A 526 0.22 27.63 -14.93
CA ASP A 526 0.73 26.25 -14.85
C ASP A 526 -0.34 25.21 -14.41
N ILE A 527 -1.62 25.50 -14.57
CA ILE A 527 -2.69 24.56 -14.27
C ILE A 527 -3.01 23.73 -15.53
N PRO A 528 -3.11 22.38 -15.40
CA PRO A 528 -3.49 21.54 -16.53
C PRO A 528 -4.84 21.95 -17.13
N MET A 529 -4.92 22.06 -18.46
CA MET A 529 -6.17 22.28 -19.17
C MET A 529 -6.96 20.98 -19.18
N TYR A 530 -7.78 20.77 -18.16
CA TYR A 530 -8.41 19.49 -17.79
C TYR A 530 -9.10 18.78 -18.97
N GLU A 531 -9.87 19.51 -19.80
CA GLU A 531 -10.55 18.92 -20.96
C GLU A 531 -9.55 18.39 -22.00
N ASN A 532 -8.48 19.15 -22.29
CA ASN A 532 -7.44 18.73 -23.23
C ASN A 532 -6.67 17.51 -22.70
N VAL A 533 -6.34 17.50 -21.40
CA VAL A 533 -5.66 16.35 -20.77
C VAL A 533 -6.54 15.12 -20.80
N ALA A 534 -7.84 15.24 -20.53
CA ALA A 534 -8.80 14.15 -20.58
C ALA A 534 -8.91 13.57 -22.01
N GLU A 535 -8.97 14.43 -23.03
CA GLU A 535 -8.96 14.02 -24.44
C GLU A 535 -7.67 13.29 -24.80
N LEU A 536 -6.52 13.85 -24.44
CA LEU A 536 -5.20 13.24 -24.66
C LEU A 536 -5.11 11.85 -24.04
N TYR A 537 -5.47 11.71 -22.76
CA TYR A 537 -5.42 10.43 -22.06
C TYR A 537 -6.39 9.39 -22.64
N GLY A 538 -7.54 9.82 -23.12
CA GLY A 538 -8.48 8.97 -23.86
C GLY A 538 -7.88 8.43 -25.14
N LYS A 539 -7.24 9.28 -25.95
CA LYS A 539 -6.57 8.88 -27.19
C LYS A 539 -5.38 7.93 -26.91
N ILE A 540 -4.60 8.19 -25.86
CA ILE A 540 -3.47 7.32 -25.45
C ILE A 540 -4.00 5.93 -25.03
N HIS A 541 -5.08 5.87 -24.27
CA HIS A 541 -5.73 4.60 -23.91
C HIS A 541 -6.16 3.81 -25.17
N GLU A 542 -6.84 4.43 -26.13
CA GLU A 542 -7.23 3.78 -27.39
C GLU A 542 -6.02 3.27 -28.19
N LEU A 543 -4.91 4.02 -28.22
CA LEU A 543 -3.68 3.60 -28.90
C LEU A 543 -2.97 2.44 -28.16
N THR A 544 -3.16 2.34 -26.86
CA THR A 544 -2.68 1.21 -26.08
C THR A 544 -3.54 -0.04 -26.32
N GLU A 545 -4.87 0.08 -26.28
CA GLU A 545 -5.77 -1.04 -26.54
C GLU A 545 -5.56 -1.67 -27.94
N ASN A 546 -5.30 -0.86 -28.96
CA ASN A 546 -5.05 -1.35 -30.32
C ASN A 546 -3.59 -1.79 -30.57
N GLY A 547 -2.73 -1.70 -29.56
CA GLY A 547 -1.32 -2.11 -29.61
C GLY A 547 -0.42 -1.18 -30.44
N THR A 548 -0.80 0.06 -30.65
CA THR A 548 0.06 1.09 -31.24
C THR A 548 1.11 1.51 -30.22
N ILE A 549 0.72 1.80 -28.98
CA ILE A 549 1.64 2.00 -27.86
C ILE A 549 1.96 0.64 -27.27
N VAL A 550 3.24 0.28 -27.21
CA VAL A 550 3.71 -1.02 -26.69
C VAL A 550 4.36 -0.93 -25.33
N SER A 551 4.75 0.25 -24.92
CA SER A 551 5.33 0.58 -23.62
C SER A 551 5.09 2.06 -23.33
N ALA A 552 4.84 2.44 -22.09
CA ALA A 552 4.70 3.83 -21.70
C ALA A 552 5.14 4.08 -20.26
N TYR A 553 5.51 5.33 -19.99
CA TYR A 553 5.96 5.83 -18.69
C TYR A 553 5.40 7.23 -18.45
N ALA A 554 4.68 7.44 -17.36
CA ALA A 554 4.24 8.77 -16.94
C ALA A 554 5.43 9.57 -16.42
N LEU A 555 5.63 10.77 -16.96
CA LEU A 555 6.71 11.65 -16.54
C LEU A 555 6.38 12.30 -15.19
N ASP A 556 7.42 12.53 -14.42
CA ASP A 556 7.39 13.32 -13.19
C ASP A 556 8.24 14.60 -13.35
N SER A 557 8.47 15.31 -12.28
CA SER A 557 9.28 16.52 -12.29
C SER A 557 10.77 16.31 -12.65
N LYS A 558 11.21 15.06 -12.83
CA LYS A 558 12.60 14.70 -13.16
C LYS A 558 12.83 14.54 -14.67
N GLY A 559 11.79 14.74 -15.46
CA GLY A 559 11.83 14.86 -16.90
C GLY A 559 12.09 13.57 -17.69
N VAL A 560 12.29 13.77 -18.98
CA VAL A 560 12.45 12.71 -19.99
C VAL A 560 13.71 11.88 -19.77
N ALA A 561 14.83 12.51 -19.39
CA ALA A 561 16.11 11.80 -19.21
C ALA A 561 16.04 10.71 -18.15
N ALA A 562 15.34 10.95 -17.03
CA ALA A 562 15.09 9.94 -16.01
C ALA A 562 14.21 8.81 -16.52
N ALA A 563 13.12 9.13 -17.22
CA ALA A 563 12.17 8.17 -17.77
C ALA A 563 12.83 7.26 -18.82
N VAL A 564 13.55 7.83 -19.78
CA VAL A 564 14.31 7.09 -20.81
C VAL A 564 15.26 6.07 -20.17
N ALA A 565 16.03 6.51 -19.16
CA ALA A 565 16.96 5.62 -18.48
C ALA A 565 16.22 4.47 -17.77
N LYS A 566 15.17 4.77 -17.01
CA LYS A 566 14.37 3.76 -16.28
C LYS A 566 13.69 2.77 -17.21
N MET A 567 13.11 3.23 -18.32
CA MET A 567 12.51 2.35 -19.34
C MET A 567 13.55 1.45 -19.99
N ALA A 568 14.77 1.93 -20.21
CA ALA A 568 15.86 1.21 -20.86
C ALA A 568 16.46 0.09 -20.00
N PHE A 569 16.53 0.28 -18.68
CA PHE A 569 17.25 -0.62 -17.75
C PHE A 569 16.74 -2.06 -17.77
N GLY A 570 15.42 -2.27 -17.87
CA GLY A 570 14.78 -3.57 -17.75
C GLY A 570 15.21 -4.57 -18.82
N ASN A 571 15.41 -4.12 -20.04
CA ASN A 571 15.86 -4.93 -21.17
C ASN A 571 17.27 -4.58 -21.63
N LYS A 572 17.91 -3.59 -21.00
CA LYS A 572 19.24 -3.05 -21.35
C LYS A 572 19.32 -2.64 -22.82
N LEU A 573 18.29 -1.97 -23.31
CA LEU A 573 18.27 -1.37 -24.65
C LEU A 573 18.80 0.07 -24.56
N GLY A 574 19.53 0.51 -25.59
CA GLY A 574 19.97 1.88 -25.67
C GLY A 574 18.92 2.80 -26.28
N VAL A 575 19.19 4.09 -26.24
CA VAL A 575 18.37 5.11 -26.91
C VAL A 575 19.28 6.14 -27.58
N LYS A 576 19.03 6.41 -28.85
CA LYS A 576 19.59 7.55 -29.54
C LYS A 576 18.56 8.67 -29.50
N ILE A 577 18.86 9.75 -28.80
CA ILE A 577 18.04 10.97 -28.74
C ILE A 577 18.15 11.68 -30.08
N ASP A 578 17.05 12.22 -30.58
CA ASP A 578 17.02 12.94 -31.85
C ASP A 578 17.69 14.30 -31.73
N ASP A 579 18.33 14.76 -32.81
CA ASP A 579 19.17 15.96 -32.81
C ASP A 579 18.38 17.28 -32.61
N GLU A 580 17.04 17.24 -32.75
CA GLU A 580 16.16 18.39 -32.54
C GLU A 580 15.72 18.54 -31.06
N VAL A 581 15.96 17.54 -30.22
CA VAL A 581 15.65 17.58 -28.80
C VAL A 581 16.64 18.43 -28.06
N THR A 582 16.15 19.40 -27.30
CA THR A 582 17.00 20.30 -26.49
C THR A 582 17.33 19.70 -25.13
N THR A 583 18.24 20.33 -24.39
CA THR A 583 18.48 19.95 -22.98
C THR A 583 17.27 20.20 -22.11
N ASP A 584 16.48 21.23 -22.40
CA ASP A 584 15.27 21.56 -21.67
C ASP A 584 14.22 20.44 -21.89
N ASP A 585 14.02 19.96 -23.13
CA ASP A 585 13.15 18.83 -23.40
C ASP A 585 13.51 17.55 -22.61
N LEU A 586 14.80 17.37 -22.29
CA LEU A 586 15.30 16.21 -21.56
C LEU A 586 15.16 16.32 -20.04
N PHE A 587 15.40 17.51 -19.48
CA PHE A 587 15.56 17.67 -18.04
C PHE A 587 14.45 18.50 -17.38
N ASP A 588 13.62 19.19 -18.16
CA ASP A 588 12.48 19.95 -17.66
C ASP A 588 11.40 19.08 -17.03
N ASN A 589 10.61 19.74 -16.20
CA ASN A 589 9.45 19.17 -15.55
C ASN A 589 8.43 18.65 -16.58
N GLY A 590 8.12 17.37 -16.48
CA GLY A 590 7.15 16.67 -17.34
C GLY A 590 5.92 16.15 -16.60
N LEU A 591 5.57 16.72 -15.44
CA LEU A 591 4.42 16.28 -14.65
C LEU A 591 3.13 16.21 -15.48
N GLY A 592 2.56 15.02 -15.57
CA GLY A 592 1.36 14.74 -16.35
C GLY A 592 1.61 14.29 -17.78
N ASP A 593 2.81 14.48 -18.33
CA ASP A 593 3.17 14.00 -19.66
C ASP A 593 3.35 12.47 -19.68
N ILE A 594 3.26 11.89 -20.86
CA ILE A 594 3.49 10.44 -21.05
C ILE A 594 4.54 10.23 -22.14
N LEU A 595 5.59 9.48 -21.82
CA LEU A 595 6.59 8.99 -22.76
C LEU A 595 6.20 7.58 -23.20
N ALA A 596 6.00 7.38 -24.51
CA ALA A 596 5.56 6.10 -25.07
C ALA A 596 6.53 5.54 -26.09
N GLU A 597 6.66 4.23 -26.14
CA GLU A 597 7.34 3.50 -27.20
C GLU A 597 6.36 3.04 -28.26
N ILE A 598 6.61 3.41 -29.52
CA ILE A 598 5.74 3.16 -30.65
C ILE A 598 6.55 2.50 -31.78
N PRO A 599 6.09 1.36 -32.36
CA PRO A 599 6.68 0.78 -33.55
C PRO A 599 6.74 1.80 -34.72
N ALA A 600 7.87 1.88 -35.40
CA ALA A 600 8.09 2.90 -36.43
C ALA A 600 7.06 2.85 -37.56
N ASP A 601 6.53 1.67 -37.89
CA ASP A 601 5.49 1.46 -38.89
C ASP A 601 4.09 1.86 -38.43
N LYS A 602 3.90 2.14 -37.12
CA LYS A 602 2.62 2.58 -36.53
C LYS A 602 2.55 4.08 -36.24
N MET A 603 3.61 4.85 -36.51
CA MET A 603 3.65 6.30 -36.24
C MET A 603 2.52 7.07 -36.95
N ALA A 604 2.09 6.64 -38.15
CA ALA A 604 0.99 7.28 -38.86
C ALA A 604 -0.34 7.29 -38.09
N ALA A 605 -0.54 6.37 -37.16
CA ALA A 605 -1.75 6.34 -36.33
C ALA A 605 -1.86 7.55 -35.38
N LEU A 606 -0.76 8.22 -35.06
CA LEU A 606 -0.75 9.46 -34.25
C LEU A 606 -1.33 10.63 -35.03
N GLU A 607 -0.97 10.75 -36.32
CA GLU A 607 -1.49 11.78 -37.22
C GLU A 607 -2.99 11.56 -37.47
N GLU A 608 -3.43 10.30 -37.68
CA GLU A 608 -4.85 9.95 -37.84
C GLU A 608 -5.72 10.32 -36.64
N LYS A 609 -5.10 10.37 -35.43
CA LYS A 609 -5.76 10.77 -34.16
C LYS A 609 -5.63 12.26 -33.86
N GLU A 610 -4.97 13.03 -34.72
CA GLU A 610 -4.72 14.46 -34.52
C GLU A 610 -4.06 14.72 -33.13
N LEU A 611 -2.99 13.96 -32.83
CA LEU A 611 -2.23 14.10 -31.62
C LEU A 611 -1.00 14.99 -31.83
N ASP A 612 -0.82 15.95 -30.94
CA ASP A 612 0.45 16.66 -30.80
C ASP A 612 1.43 15.78 -30.06
N TYR A 613 2.64 15.64 -30.59
CA TYR A 613 3.70 14.84 -29.98
C TYR A 613 5.09 15.31 -30.35
N THR A 614 6.05 15.01 -29.51
CA THR A 614 7.48 15.22 -29.79
C THR A 614 8.19 13.89 -29.88
N VAL A 615 8.93 13.65 -30.96
CA VAL A 615 9.81 12.47 -31.07
C VAL A 615 11.07 12.73 -30.26
N ILE A 616 11.26 11.97 -29.19
CA ILE A 616 12.41 12.09 -28.31
C ILE A 616 13.63 11.32 -28.85
N GLY A 617 13.39 10.20 -29.53
CA GLY A 617 14.49 9.40 -30.04
C GLY A 617 14.07 8.03 -30.56
N THR A 618 15.08 7.19 -30.75
CA THR A 618 14.91 5.84 -31.27
C THR A 618 15.57 4.83 -30.37
N VAL A 619 14.88 3.74 -30.05
CA VAL A 619 15.39 2.59 -29.28
C VAL A 619 16.46 1.88 -30.09
N THR A 620 17.60 1.54 -29.46
CA THR A 620 18.73 0.87 -30.11
C THR A 620 19.09 -0.43 -29.41
N GLU A 621 19.70 -1.36 -30.17
CA GLU A 621 20.20 -2.63 -29.59
C GLU A 621 21.45 -2.42 -28.74
N GLU A 622 22.32 -1.47 -29.15
CA GLU A 622 23.51 -1.13 -28.39
C GLU A 622 23.12 -0.46 -27.07
N PRO A 623 23.56 -0.96 -25.90
CA PRO A 623 23.14 -0.48 -24.59
C PRO A 623 23.86 0.83 -24.19
N VAL A 624 23.58 1.90 -24.91
CA VAL A 624 24.20 3.22 -24.76
C VAL A 624 23.14 4.30 -24.97
N PHE A 625 23.12 5.31 -24.14
CA PHE A 625 22.37 6.55 -24.38
C PHE A 625 23.26 7.50 -25.19
N VAL A 626 22.74 7.99 -26.32
CA VAL A 626 23.46 8.88 -27.23
C VAL A 626 22.65 10.15 -27.41
N TYR A 627 23.27 11.31 -27.13
CA TYR A 627 22.73 12.64 -27.36
C TYR A 627 23.81 13.55 -27.99
N GLY A 628 23.69 13.82 -29.27
CA GLY A 628 24.78 14.47 -30.04
C GLY A 628 26.08 13.66 -29.90
N ASP A 629 27.14 14.34 -29.41
CA ASP A 629 28.43 13.72 -29.13
C ASP A 629 28.53 13.05 -27.75
N VAL A 630 27.51 13.23 -26.91
CA VAL A 630 27.48 12.68 -25.55
C VAL A 630 27.09 11.21 -25.59
N LYS A 631 27.87 10.36 -24.91
CA LYS A 631 27.60 8.93 -24.75
C LYS A 631 27.66 8.53 -23.29
N ILE A 632 26.62 7.85 -22.85
CA ILE A 632 26.53 7.26 -21.48
C ILE A 632 26.27 5.77 -21.66
N THR A 633 27.19 4.93 -21.22
CA THR A 633 26.99 3.49 -21.29
C THR A 633 25.95 3.04 -20.26
N MET A 634 25.27 1.95 -20.57
CA MET A 634 24.30 1.34 -19.66
C MET A 634 24.92 1.02 -18.28
N GLU A 635 26.20 0.63 -18.25
CA GLU A 635 26.91 0.33 -17.01
C GLU A 635 27.13 1.58 -16.17
N GLU A 636 27.57 2.70 -16.77
CA GLU A 636 27.72 3.99 -16.08
C GLU A 636 26.39 4.46 -15.50
N ALA A 637 25.34 4.42 -16.28
CA ALA A 637 24.00 4.82 -15.84
C ALA A 637 23.48 3.94 -14.69
N LEU A 638 23.63 2.62 -14.80
CA LEU A 638 23.21 1.67 -13.76
C LEU A 638 24.02 1.85 -12.47
N VAL A 639 25.33 2.08 -12.55
CA VAL A 639 26.17 2.35 -11.36
C VAL A 639 25.70 3.62 -10.66
N SER A 640 25.45 4.69 -11.39
CA SER A 640 24.92 5.93 -10.80
C SER A 640 23.56 5.68 -10.13
N TRP A 641 22.63 5.05 -10.84
CA TRP A 641 21.27 4.81 -10.38
C TRP A 641 21.18 3.89 -9.16
N THR A 642 22.06 2.86 -9.03
CA THR A 642 21.97 1.86 -7.97
C THR A 642 22.82 2.16 -6.74
N SER A 643 23.78 3.11 -6.82
CA SER A 643 24.79 3.27 -5.76
C SER A 643 24.30 3.99 -4.50
N LYS A 644 23.40 4.97 -4.66
CA LYS A 644 23.04 5.93 -3.59
C LYS A 644 22.50 5.26 -2.34
N LEU A 645 21.53 4.37 -2.49
CA LEU A 645 20.85 3.69 -1.38
C LEU A 645 21.43 2.31 -1.03
N GLU A 646 22.46 1.82 -1.72
CA GLU A 646 23.03 0.49 -1.50
C GLU A 646 23.54 0.28 -0.05
N LYS A 647 24.02 1.36 0.61
CA LYS A 647 24.45 1.30 2.03
C LYS A 647 23.28 1.31 3.03
N VAL A 648 22.09 1.71 2.59
CA VAL A 648 20.87 1.73 3.40
C VAL A 648 20.07 0.45 3.18
N PHE A 649 19.83 0.11 1.93
CA PHE A 649 19.09 -1.07 1.48
C PHE A 649 19.95 -1.89 0.50
N PRO A 650 20.84 -2.75 1.01
CA PRO A 650 21.77 -3.49 0.18
C PRO A 650 21.05 -4.52 -0.72
N THR A 651 21.42 -4.55 -2.00
CA THR A 651 20.92 -5.52 -2.98
C THR A 651 21.84 -6.74 -3.13
N LYS A 652 23.04 -6.69 -2.52
CA LYS A 652 24.05 -7.74 -2.63
C LYS A 652 24.38 -8.31 -1.25
N ALA A 653 24.57 -9.62 -1.17
CA ALA A 653 25.10 -10.27 0.02
C ALA A 653 26.53 -9.81 0.31
N VAL A 654 26.91 -9.84 1.59
CA VAL A 654 28.29 -9.53 2.01
C VAL A 654 29.23 -10.54 1.35
N LYS A 655 30.30 -10.04 0.71
CA LYS A 655 31.34 -10.90 0.11
C LYS A 655 31.99 -11.79 1.18
N GLY A 656 32.15 -13.07 0.90
CA GLY A 656 32.89 -14.03 1.77
C GLY A 656 32.27 -15.41 1.91
N THR A 657 31.14 -15.69 1.28
CA THR A 657 30.65 -17.06 1.15
C THR A 657 31.32 -17.73 -0.04
N GLU A 658 32.07 -18.78 0.21
CA GLU A 658 32.54 -19.67 -0.87
C GLU A 658 31.34 -20.20 -1.66
N ALA A 659 31.48 -20.26 -2.98
CA ALA A 659 30.45 -20.86 -3.81
C ALA A 659 30.26 -22.32 -3.40
N VAL A 660 29.09 -22.66 -2.88
CA VAL A 660 28.75 -24.05 -2.58
C VAL A 660 28.60 -24.78 -3.91
N ALA A 661 29.35 -25.87 -4.10
CA ALA A 661 29.17 -26.72 -5.25
C ALA A 661 27.75 -27.30 -5.25
N SER A 662 26.96 -26.98 -6.26
CA SER A 662 25.64 -27.58 -6.42
C SER A 662 25.79 -29.01 -6.93
N ASN A 663 25.40 -29.98 -6.11
CA ASN A 663 25.24 -31.34 -6.55
C ASN A 663 24.00 -31.48 -7.41
N VAL A 664 24.19 -31.67 -8.71
CA VAL A 664 23.07 -31.94 -9.63
C VAL A 664 22.77 -33.42 -9.57
N TYR A 665 21.68 -33.80 -8.91
CA TYR A 665 21.17 -35.17 -8.94
C TYR A 665 20.38 -35.38 -10.23
N LYS A 666 20.77 -36.41 -10.98
CA LYS A 666 19.96 -36.94 -12.08
C LYS A 666 19.43 -38.31 -11.67
N ALA A 667 18.12 -38.42 -11.59
CA ALA A 667 17.48 -39.73 -11.36
C ALA A 667 17.58 -40.57 -12.65
N ASP A 668 17.98 -41.82 -12.51
CA ASP A 668 18.03 -42.77 -13.64
C ASP A 668 16.64 -43.16 -14.13
N SER A 669 15.62 -43.01 -13.27
CA SER A 669 14.23 -43.26 -13.61
C SER A 669 13.30 -42.35 -12.79
N ILE A 670 12.18 -41.92 -13.38
CA ILE A 670 11.12 -41.23 -12.67
C ILE A 670 10.20 -42.28 -12.06
N TYR A 671 10.01 -42.20 -10.72
CA TYR A 671 9.03 -43.06 -10.07
C TYR A 671 7.61 -42.75 -10.57
N VAL A 672 6.93 -43.78 -11.04
CA VAL A 672 5.50 -43.68 -11.44
C VAL A 672 4.68 -44.48 -10.45
N CYS A 673 3.71 -43.81 -9.79
CA CYS A 673 2.82 -44.47 -8.85
C CYS A 673 2.05 -45.62 -9.51
N LYS A 674 2.11 -46.81 -8.93
CA LYS A 674 1.43 -48.00 -9.44
C LYS A 674 -0.08 -47.96 -9.19
N HIS A 675 -0.50 -47.29 -8.14
CA HIS A 675 -1.93 -47.10 -7.77
C HIS A 675 -2.40 -45.74 -8.25
N LYS A 676 -2.93 -45.69 -9.45
CA LYS A 676 -3.47 -44.43 -10.03
C LYS A 676 -4.86 -44.17 -9.52
N ILE A 677 -5.07 -42.96 -9.01
CA ILE A 677 -6.38 -42.41 -8.60
C ILE A 677 -6.75 -41.30 -9.56
N ALA A 678 -7.96 -41.31 -10.08
CA ALA A 678 -8.39 -40.36 -11.10
C ALA A 678 -8.41 -38.93 -10.57
N LYS A 679 -8.79 -38.71 -9.32
CA LYS A 679 -8.81 -37.43 -8.65
C LYS A 679 -8.24 -37.59 -7.23
N PRO A 680 -6.92 -37.38 -7.05
CA PRO A 680 -6.31 -37.53 -5.73
C PRO A 680 -6.80 -36.45 -4.77
N THR A 681 -6.92 -36.79 -3.50
CA THR A 681 -7.19 -35.84 -2.42
C THR A 681 -5.90 -35.34 -1.83
N VAL A 682 -5.77 -34.02 -1.72
CA VAL A 682 -4.66 -33.32 -1.06
C VAL A 682 -5.16 -32.76 0.26
N PHE A 683 -4.51 -33.14 1.35
CA PHE A 683 -4.76 -32.53 2.65
C PHE A 683 -3.74 -31.42 2.92
N ILE A 684 -4.26 -30.24 3.26
CA ILE A 684 -3.45 -29.05 3.61
C ILE A 684 -3.78 -28.67 5.06
N PRO A 685 -2.93 -28.99 6.04
CA PRO A 685 -3.09 -28.51 7.41
C PRO A 685 -2.79 -27.01 7.48
N VAL A 686 -3.63 -26.27 8.21
CA VAL A 686 -3.49 -24.84 8.41
C VAL A 686 -3.24 -24.58 9.90
N PHE A 687 -1.99 -24.29 10.22
CA PHE A 687 -1.55 -23.93 11.57
C PHE A 687 -1.68 -22.42 11.81
N PRO A 688 -1.68 -21.96 13.09
CA PRO A 688 -1.56 -20.53 13.37
C PRO A 688 -0.29 -19.94 12.72
N GLY A 689 -0.46 -19.00 11.79
CA GLY A 689 0.63 -18.42 11.02
C GLY A 689 0.81 -18.97 9.60
N THR A 690 0.09 -20.02 9.20
CA THR A 690 0.05 -20.48 7.80
C THR A 690 -0.60 -19.41 6.93
N ASN A 691 0.01 -19.12 5.77
CA ASN A 691 -0.47 -18.04 4.88
C ASN A 691 -0.49 -18.40 3.38
N CYS A 692 -0.07 -19.60 3.00
CA CYS A 692 -0.01 -20.07 1.60
C CYS A 692 -1.07 -21.12 1.25
N GLU A 693 -2.08 -21.33 2.10
CA GLU A 693 -3.11 -22.36 1.90
C GLU A 693 -3.96 -22.10 0.66
N TYR A 694 -4.30 -20.86 0.36
CA TYR A 694 -5.11 -20.51 -0.82
C TYR A 694 -4.34 -20.75 -2.13
N ASP A 695 -3.07 -20.40 -2.17
CA ASP A 695 -2.21 -20.56 -3.35
C ASP A 695 -1.95 -22.04 -3.62
N SER A 696 -1.65 -22.78 -2.56
CA SER A 696 -1.46 -24.24 -2.63
C SER A 696 -2.73 -24.94 -3.10
N THR A 697 -3.88 -24.57 -2.55
CA THR A 697 -5.20 -25.10 -2.97
C THR A 697 -5.42 -24.89 -4.46
N LYS A 698 -5.28 -23.65 -4.96
CA LYS A 698 -5.44 -23.35 -6.38
C LYS A 698 -4.45 -24.11 -7.29
N ALA A 699 -3.23 -24.31 -6.84
CA ALA A 699 -2.23 -25.04 -7.61
C ALA A 699 -2.62 -26.50 -7.78
N PHE A 700 -3.03 -27.17 -6.71
CA PHE A 700 -3.47 -28.58 -6.76
C PHE A 700 -4.79 -28.75 -7.50
N GLU A 701 -5.76 -27.88 -7.32
CA GLU A 701 -7.03 -27.89 -8.07
C GLU A 701 -6.81 -27.73 -9.58
N ARG A 702 -5.91 -26.84 -10.00
CA ARG A 702 -5.50 -26.70 -11.41
C ARG A 702 -4.87 -27.96 -11.97
N ALA A 703 -4.18 -28.72 -11.13
CA ALA A 703 -3.62 -30.03 -11.50
C ALA A 703 -4.67 -31.16 -11.49
N GLY A 704 -5.93 -30.87 -11.12
CA GLY A 704 -7.03 -31.84 -11.12
C GLY A 704 -7.24 -32.59 -9.81
N ALA A 705 -6.62 -32.18 -8.73
CA ALA A 705 -6.81 -32.77 -7.41
C ALA A 705 -8.09 -32.23 -6.73
N HIS A 706 -8.52 -32.94 -5.69
CA HIS A 706 -9.47 -32.43 -4.68
C HIS A 706 -8.67 -31.97 -3.47
N VAL A 707 -8.89 -30.76 -2.97
CA VAL A 707 -8.14 -30.22 -1.84
C VAL A 707 -9.04 -30.10 -0.61
N GLU A 708 -8.54 -30.59 0.51
CA GLU A 708 -9.13 -30.44 1.83
C GLU A 708 -8.20 -29.62 2.71
N THR A 709 -8.66 -28.46 3.19
CA THR A 709 -7.93 -27.62 4.17
C THR A 709 -8.61 -27.72 5.52
N ARG A 710 -7.83 -27.87 6.60
CA ARG A 710 -8.35 -27.83 7.97
C ARG A 710 -7.47 -26.99 8.86
N VAL A 711 -8.10 -26.15 9.68
CA VAL A 711 -7.45 -25.32 10.67
C VAL A 711 -7.14 -26.10 11.93
N PHE A 712 -5.91 -26.01 12.39
CA PHE A 712 -5.51 -26.53 13.70
C PHE A 712 -5.95 -25.56 14.78
N ARG A 713 -6.84 -26.02 15.66
CA ARG A 713 -7.38 -25.23 16.79
C ARG A 713 -6.57 -25.55 18.04
N ASN A 714 -6.13 -24.52 18.76
CA ASN A 714 -5.28 -24.64 19.94
C ASN A 714 -5.67 -23.71 21.12
N MET A 715 -6.90 -23.22 21.14
CA MET A 715 -7.35 -22.31 22.21
C MET A 715 -7.56 -23.06 23.54
N THR A 716 -8.00 -24.32 23.46
CA THR A 716 -8.20 -25.19 24.64
C THR A 716 -7.57 -26.56 24.41
N ALA A 717 -7.37 -27.33 25.49
CA ALA A 717 -6.90 -28.71 25.40
C ALA A 717 -7.87 -29.62 24.60
N GLU A 718 -9.15 -29.30 24.62
CA GLU A 718 -10.19 -30.01 23.85
C GLU A 718 -10.01 -29.72 22.36
N ASP A 719 -9.85 -28.45 21.97
CA ASP A 719 -9.62 -28.06 20.58
C ASP A 719 -8.41 -28.75 19.98
N ILE A 720 -7.34 -28.92 20.76
CA ILE A 720 -6.14 -29.65 20.32
C ILE A 720 -6.48 -31.12 20.04
N ARG A 721 -7.20 -31.78 20.96
CA ARG A 721 -7.60 -33.20 20.76
C ARG A 721 -8.50 -33.37 19.54
N GLU A 722 -9.52 -32.54 19.41
CA GLU A 722 -10.42 -32.55 18.26
C GLU A 722 -9.66 -32.34 16.95
N SER A 723 -8.72 -31.37 16.92
CA SER A 723 -7.94 -31.09 15.72
C SER A 723 -7.02 -32.25 15.34
N VAL A 724 -6.39 -32.93 16.32
CA VAL A 724 -5.55 -34.10 16.07
C VAL A 724 -6.41 -35.24 15.46
N GLU A 725 -7.58 -35.53 16.04
CA GLU A 725 -8.48 -36.55 15.52
C GLU A 725 -9.00 -36.24 14.10
N GLU A 726 -9.30 -34.95 13.82
CA GLU A 726 -9.69 -34.50 12.48
C GLU A 726 -8.55 -34.65 11.48
N PHE A 727 -7.33 -34.31 11.87
CA PHE A 727 -6.14 -34.43 11.04
C PHE A 727 -5.81 -35.90 10.75
N GLU A 728 -5.90 -36.79 11.74
CA GLU A 728 -5.70 -38.25 11.54
C GLU A 728 -6.67 -38.79 10.47
N LYS A 729 -7.96 -38.38 10.51
CA LYS A 729 -8.96 -38.80 9.52
C LYS A 729 -8.60 -38.27 8.12
N SER A 730 -8.24 -36.99 8.00
CA SER A 730 -7.88 -36.37 6.73
C SER A 730 -6.60 -36.99 6.14
N ILE A 731 -5.59 -37.25 6.97
CA ILE A 731 -4.35 -37.92 6.58
C ILE A 731 -4.62 -39.34 6.07
N ALA A 732 -5.48 -40.11 6.74
CA ALA A 732 -5.82 -41.48 6.34
C ALA A 732 -6.53 -41.55 4.97
N GLN A 733 -7.23 -40.47 4.57
CA GLN A 733 -7.98 -40.38 3.31
C GLN A 733 -7.20 -39.75 2.17
N ALA A 734 -6.18 -38.93 2.48
CA ALA A 734 -5.40 -38.18 1.50
C ALA A 734 -4.34 -39.06 0.79
N GLN A 735 -4.09 -38.78 -0.46
CA GLN A 735 -2.98 -39.35 -1.24
C GLN A 735 -1.77 -38.42 -1.25
N ILE A 736 -1.99 -37.15 -0.96
CA ILE A 736 -0.94 -36.12 -0.88
C ILE A 736 -1.16 -35.32 0.39
N ILE A 737 -0.09 -35.03 1.11
CA ILE A 737 -0.11 -34.10 2.24
C ILE A 737 0.80 -32.93 1.87
N MET A 738 0.28 -31.71 1.93
CA MET A 738 1.02 -30.48 1.65
C MET A 738 1.11 -29.63 2.90
N PHE A 739 2.32 -29.49 3.46
CA PHE A 739 2.58 -28.52 4.53
C PHE A 739 3.01 -27.19 3.90
N PRO A 740 2.13 -26.19 3.85
CA PRO A 740 2.49 -24.89 3.31
C PRO A 740 3.38 -24.14 4.27
N GLY A 741 4.15 -23.18 3.73
CA GLY A 741 4.95 -22.26 4.54
C GLY A 741 4.08 -21.31 5.37
N GLY A 742 4.74 -20.52 6.22
CA GLY A 742 4.13 -19.53 7.07
C GLY A 742 5.11 -18.92 8.07
N PHE A 743 4.59 -18.19 9.03
CA PHE A 743 5.37 -17.45 10.03
C PHE A 743 4.95 -17.80 11.47
N SER A 744 4.77 -19.07 11.76
CA SER A 744 4.47 -19.54 13.11
C SER A 744 5.68 -20.19 13.76
N ALA A 745 5.69 -20.19 15.10
CA ALA A 745 6.66 -21.02 15.83
C ALA A 745 6.54 -22.52 15.46
N GLY A 746 5.36 -22.96 15.00
CA GLY A 746 5.10 -24.28 14.47
C GLY A 746 5.83 -24.56 13.16
N ASP A 747 6.07 -23.58 12.30
CA ASP A 747 6.83 -23.76 11.06
C ASP A 747 8.29 -24.13 11.35
N ALA A 748 8.94 -23.43 12.29
CA ALA A 748 10.29 -23.74 12.70
C ALA A 748 10.40 -25.15 13.28
N VAL A 749 9.38 -25.61 14.03
CA VAL A 749 9.34 -26.96 14.61
C VAL A 749 9.03 -28.01 13.54
N SER A 750 8.09 -27.75 12.64
CA SER A 750 7.75 -28.66 11.54
C SER A 750 8.93 -28.88 10.60
N TYR A 751 9.67 -27.82 10.26
CA TYR A 751 10.82 -27.92 9.38
C TYR A 751 11.99 -28.65 10.03
N THR A 752 12.20 -28.49 11.34
CA THR A 752 13.30 -29.15 12.07
C THR A 752 12.97 -30.57 12.54
N HIS A 753 11.71 -30.91 12.76
CA HIS A 753 11.31 -32.19 13.34
C HIS A 753 10.58 -33.14 12.39
N LEU A 754 10.12 -32.68 11.23
CA LEU A 754 9.54 -33.48 10.16
C LEU A 754 10.54 -33.91 9.08
N THR A 755 11.84 -33.74 9.28
CA THR A 755 12.81 -34.52 8.53
C THR A 755 12.59 -35.98 8.86
N LEU A 756 11.86 -36.64 7.97
CA LEU A 756 11.69 -38.08 8.02
C LEU A 756 13.05 -38.72 8.28
N PRO A 757 13.15 -39.67 9.26
CA PRO A 757 14.35 -40.46 9.37
C PRO A 757 14.57 -41.14 8.02
N THR A 758 15.61 -40.75 7.31
CA THR A 758 16.14 -41.46 6.17
C THR A 758 16.73 -42.75 6.70
N THR A 759 15.92 -43.77 6.81
CA THR A 759 16.39 -45.16 6.93
C THR A 759 16.16 -45.88 5.62
#